data_41f0d20d4ce6e5f7f48f2b7b92c6c84c
#
_entry.id   41f0d20d4ce6e5f7f48f2b7b92c6c84c
#
_cell.length_a   1.000
_cell.length_b   1.000
_cell.length_c   1.000
_cell.angle_alpha   90.00
_cell.angle_beta   90.00
_cell.angle_gamma   90.00
#
_symmetry.space_group_name_H-M   'P 1'
#
loop_
_entity.id
_entity.type
_entity.pdbx_description
1 polymer ?
#
loop_
_entity_poly.entity_id
_entity_poly.type
_entity_poly.pdbx_seq_one_letter_code
_entity_poly.pdbx_strand_id
1 'polypeptide(L)'
;MENMKSFSILLSIIIIIFLIVEQSIVCCLAENNITLDCVPREKKALLRFKASLYDPSDKLSSWKTEYNCCSWAGVECDKATGHVIELHLGNRDVMEYGVPLNPLRSEMVDSSVMELKYLRYLDLSLNDFQGSSIPASLGSMKHLQHLNLSNANFSGVFPHQLSNLSSLRTLDMYYQYSLIVDDLTWANNLSSLEYLDMSYVNLSRRKDLVEVLGTLPSLLELRMSYSELDNTNLHHTNCFNSTLFTNVQHLDLSDNHFEGEFPCFLHNITSLSFLDLSSNSFNSSAHQPFPILKNLSYLDLSRNSLNHSATWISDVLLNKSCRLKSLNLEFNQFHGDISGAFTKIFKCSSKNLESLELGHNYEFHGHIPKELGELKQLKELDVSYNQLSGEIPIVLGQLSNLEKIDISYNAFEGTLSDAHFARLSKLVRFDASYNYMLKFRVSYNWAPPCQLKSLELESIQIGGQIPDGLQTQKALTDLDLSNCSITGTLPKWLSSFRNLTILYLSNNHIEGPIPELASTMTDLDLSGNMLINGSIPDSFCQMKSLYWLDLSKNRLSGNLPDCWGNFESLVTARLSSNQFSGDIPNSIGGAYNLGFLQLSNNSFTGQLPTTLKNCLWLMLLDVGENKLSGKLPEWDIGQYPDGLRFLRLRNNEFYDIIPSSYCQLYRLQILDLAQNNLTGNIPHCLGNFFGMVKDGLFNQDLGDASLSEVMKGVMMEYTKTSTYTVNLDLSSNNLVGEIPPNLTITNLTGLHGLNLSNNHLRGRIPRRIGDMESLESLDLSSNNLSGAIPESLSKLNFLSHLNLSYNNLSGRIPTGHQLQTLNETSNYEGNSGLCGAPLLKKCHINNETPPKVEHDDDDNGEISYKIYLIASIMSGLATGFWGTVGVLVFKRSWRLAFFKRMDVLICKMLG
;
A
#
# COMPACT_ATOMS: atom_id res chain seq x y z
N MET A 1 6.63 -69.35 -70.07
CA MET A 1 6.35 -69.61 -68.61
C MET A 1 7.65 -69.74 -67.78
N GLU A 2 8.81 -70.01 -68.35
CA GLU A 2 10.04 -70.12 -67.61
C GLU A 2 10.63 -68.78 -67.20
N ASN A 3 10.47 -67.71 -68.00
CA ASN A 3 10.97 -66.37 -67.66
C ASN A 3 10.25 -65.68 -66.47
N MET A 4 9.01 -66.09 -66.17
CA MET A 4 8.22 -65.52 -65.03
C MET A 4 8.62 -66.19 -63.71
N LYS A 5 9.10 -67.44 -63.69
CA LYS A 5 9.60 -68.07 -62.45
C LYS A 5 10.99 -67.56 -62.06
N SER A 6 11.87 -67.27 -63.03
CA SER A 6 13.18 -66.65 -62.73
C SER A 6 13.05 -65.26 -62.17
N PHE A 7 12.09 -64.45 -62.64
CA PHE A 7 11.83 -63.06 -62.12
C PHE A 7 11.26 -63.08 -60.70
N SER A 8 10.39 -64.07 -60.41
CA SER A 8 9.79 -64.27 -59.09
C SER A 8 10.82 -64.66 -58.04
N ILE A 9 11.78 -65.55 -58.44
CA ILE A 9 12.87 -65.94 -57.52
C ILE A 9 13.87 -64.83 -57.33
N LEU A 10 14.21 -64.02 -58.34
CA LEU A 10 15.05 -62.87 -58.22
C LEU A 10 14.41 -61.77 -57.31
N LEU A 11 13.14 -61.51 -57.44
CA LEU A 11 12.38 -60.58 -56.60
C LEU A 11 12.30 -61.02 -55.12
N SER A 12 12.14 -62.38 -54.94
CA SER A 12 12.17 -62.95 -53.57
C SER A 12 13.50 -62.84 -52.90
N ILE A 13 14.60 -63.07 -53.69
CA ILE A 13 16.02 -62.87 -53.16
C ILE A 13 16.31 -61.42 -52.84
N ILE A 14 15.81 -60.46 -53.67
CA ILE A 14 15.99 -59.06 -53.44
C ILE A 14 15.20 -58.62 -52.16
N ILE A 15 13.96 -59.11 -51.96
CA ILE A 15 13.17 -58.85 -50.76
C ILE A 15 13.84 -59.46 -49.52
N ILE A 16 14.40 -60.67 -49.60
CA ILE A 16 15.13 -61.27 -48.49
C ILE A 16 16.41 -60.48 -48.15
N ILE A 17 17.17 -60.07 -49.21
CA ILE A 17 18.34 -59.22 -49.00
C ILE A 17 17.94 -57.87 -48.37
N PHE A 18 16.82 -57.28 -48.82
CA PHE A 18 16.31 -56.03 -48.24
C PHE A 18 15.93 -56.19 -46.75
N LEU A 19 15.19 -57.29 -46.40
CA LEU A 19 14.85 -57.63 -45.03
C LEU A 19 16.09 -57.95 -44.15
N ILE A 20 17.16 -58.59 -44.68
CA ILE A 20 18.41 -58.84 -43.97
C ILE A 20 19.19 -57.58 -43.81
N VAL A 21 19.17 -56.66 -44.79
CA VAL A 21 19.82 -55.32 -44.65
C VAL A 21 19.00 -54.45 -43.71
N GLU A 22 17.68 -54.46 -43.71
CA GLU A 22 16.85 -53.78 -42.72
C GLU A 22 17.09 -54.33 -41.31
N GLN A 23 17.14 -55.65 -41.10
CA GLN A 23 17.50 -56.23 -39.81
C GLN A 23 18.94 -55.95 -39.39
N SER A 24 19.89 -55.86 -40.31
CA SER A 24 21.26 -55.45 -39.98
C SER A 24 21.41 -53.97 -39.68
N ILE A 25 20.60 -53.10 -40.33
CA ILE A 25 20.53 -51.67 -40.03
C ILE A 25 19.79 -51.45 -38.71
N VAL A 26 18.74 -52.22 -38.40
CA VAL A 26 18.08 -52.19 -37.10
C VAL A 26 18.98 -52.70 -35.98
N CYS A 27 19.85 -53.71 -36.24
CA CYS A 27 20.86 -54.13 -35.27
C CYS A 27 22.04 -53.16 -35.13
N CYS A 28 22.36 -52.37 -36.18
CA CYS A 28 23.38 -51.30 -36.08
C CYS A 28 22.79 -49.99 -35.53
N LEU A 29 21.46 -49.82 -35.54
CA LEU A 29 20.76 -48.70 -34.92
C LEU A 29 20.17 -49.04 -33.54
N ALA A 30 20.30 -50.26 -33.04
CA ALA A 30 20.31 -50.52 -31.62
C ALA A 30 21.63 -49.91 -31.10
N GLU A 31 21.67 -48.61 -30.99
CA GLU A 31 22.63 -47.95 -30.10
C GLU A 31 22.59 -48.74 -28.80
N ASN A 32 23.71 -49.42 -28.53
CA ASN A 32 24.04 -49.78 -27.18
C ASN A 32 23.99 -48.49 -26.39
N ASN A 33 22.90 -48.24 -25.73
CA ASN A 33 22.84 -47.35 -24.56
C ASN A 33 23.71 -48.02 -23.49
N ILE A 34 25.00 -48.07 -23.73
CA ILE A 34 26.01 -48.22 -22.66
C ILE A 34 25.95 -46.86 -21.95
N THR A 35 24.99 -46.74 -21.06
CA THR A 35 25.04 -45.66 -20.05
C THR A 35 26.28 -45.97 -19.23
N LEU A 36 27.38 -45.26 -19.54
CA LEU A 36 28.60 -45.34 -18.72
C LEU A 36 28.18 -45.00 -17.29
N ASP A 37 28.63 -45.81 -16.36
CA ASP A 37 28.43 -45.55 -14.94
C ASP A 37 29.13 -44.27 -14.56
N CYS A 38 28.48 -43.52 -13.65
CA CYS A 38 29.04 -42.35 -13.03
C CYS A 38 30.47 -42.60 -12.50
N VAL A 39 31.36 -41.65 -12.72
CA VAL A 39 32.72 -41.70 -12.21
C VAL A 39 32.72 -41.91 -10.70
N PRO A 40 33.36 -43.01 -10.16
CA PRO A 40 33.25 -43.36 -8.73
C PRO A 40 33.70 -42.25 -7.77
N ARG A 41 34.70 -41.45 -8.17
CA ARG A 41 35.19 -40.31 -7.39
C ARG A 41 34.14 -39.22 -7.31
N GLU A 42 33.47 -38.91 -8.40
CA GLU A 42 32.43 -37.87 -8.46
C GLU A 42 31.17 -38.32 -7.70
N LYS A 43 30.81 -39.61 -7.83
CA LYS A 43 29.75 -40.20 -7.01
C LYS A 43 30.00 -40.02 -5.51
N LYS A 44 31.25 -40.32 -5.06
CA LYS A 44 31.64 -40.14 -3.66
C LYS A 44 31.61 -38.67 -3.24
N ALA A 45 31.99 -37.75 -4.14
CA ALA A 45 31.95 -36.32 -3.88
C ALA A 45 30.51 -35.84 -3.67
N LEU A 46 29.59 -36.26 -4.53
CA LEU A 46 28.16 -35.92 -4.41
C LEU A 46 27.54 -36.46 -3.11
N LEU A 47 27.89 -37.70 -2.68
CA LEU A 47 27.39 -38.25 -1.41
C LEU A 47 27.92 -37.50 -0.19
N ARG A 48 29.17 -36.99 -0.23
CA ARG A 48 29.72 -36.15 0.83
C ARG A 48 28.97 -34.79 0.86
N PHE A 49 28.72 -34.22 -0.32
CA PHE A 49 27.93 -32.98 -0.43
C PHE A 49 26.52 -33.17 0.12
N LYS A 50 25.84 -34.27 -0.26
CA LYS A 50 24.52 -34.61 0.33
C LYS A 50 24.57 -34.66 1.85
N ALA A 51 25.63 -35.29 2.42
CA ALA A 51 25.73 -35.44 3.86
C ALA A 51 25.92 -34.12 4.63
N SER A 52 26.36 -33.05 3.94
CA SER A 52 26.48 -31.69 4.48
C SER A 52 25.18 -30.90 4.41
N LEU A 53 24.15 -31.40 3.70
CA LEU A 53 22.89 -30.70 3.48
C LEU A 53 21.78 -31.24 4.40
N TYR A 54 21.02 -30.36 5.02
CA TYR A 54 19.75 -30.70 5.65
C TYR A 54 18.64 -30.65 4.60
N ASP A 55 17.98 -31.77 4.34
CA ASP A 55 16.97 -31.95 3.30
C ASP A 55 15.59 -32.24 3.90
N PRO A 56 14.78 -31.22 4.24
CA PRO A 56 13.50 -31.42 4.92
C PRO A 56 12.42 -32.03 4.01
N SER A 57 12.59 -31.97 2.70
CA SER A 57 11.62 -32.47 1.71
C SER A 57 12.03 -33.76 1.05
N ASP A 58 13.13 -34.37 1.49
CA ASP A 58 13.71 -35.61 0.93
C ASP A 58 13.95 -35.54 -0.61
N LYS A 59 14.33 -34.35 -1.10
CA LYS A 59 14.63 -34.07 -2.53
C LYS A 59 15.79 -34.95 -3.04
N LEU A 60 16.75 -35.23 -2.16
CA LEU A 60 17.94 -36.03 -2.47
C LEU A 60 17.74 -37.52 -2.14
N SER A 61 16.48 -38.00 -2.03
CA SER A 61 16.15 -39.42 -1.72
C SER A 61 16.69 -40.41 -2.75
N SER A 62 16.81 -39.99 -4.02
CA SER A 62 17.40 -40.81 -5.08
C SER A 62 18.92 -40.98 -4.97
N TRP A 63 19.64 -40.14 -4.19
CA TRP A 63 21.07 -40.14 -4.02
C TRP A 63 21.50 -41.24 -3.03
N LYS A 64 21.56 -42.47 -3.53
CA LYS A 64 21.92 -43.65 -2.76
C LYS A 64 23.13 -44.35 -3.37
N THR A 65 23.92 -45.05 -2.50
CA THR A 65 25.14 -45.74 -2.92
C THR A 65 24.87 -46.88 -3.94
N GLU A 66 23.66 -47.44 -3.91
CA GLU A 66 23.27 -48.56 -4.78
C GLU A 66 22.98 -48.14 -6.22
N TYR A 67 22.65 -46.89 -6.45
CA TYR A 67 22.27 -46.41 -7.78
C TYR A 67 23.41 -45.66 -8.49
N ASN A 68 23.36 -45.64 -9.84
CA ASN A 68 24.27 -44.82 -10.65
C ASN A 68 23.95 -43.33 -10.39
N CYS A 69 24.94 -42.47 -10.11
CA CYS A 69 24.70 -41.07 -9.82
C CYS A 69 24.14 -40.29 -11.03
N CYS A 70 24.36 -40.80 -12.23
CA CYS A 70 23.75 -40.20 -13.43
C CYS A 70 22.22 -40.42 -13.53
N SER A 71 21.64 -41.26 -12.66
CA SER A 71 20.21 -41.43 -12.51
C SER A 71 19.61 -40.69 -11.32
N TRP A 72 20.43 -39.93 -10.58
CA TRP A 72 19.96 -39.20 -9.42
C TRP A 72 19.24 -37.91 -9.80
N ALA A 73 18.24 -37.54 -9.04
CA ALA A 73 17.51 -36.32 -9.26
C ALA A 73 18.47 -35.10 -9.23
N GLY A 74 18.39 -34.26 -10.26
CA GLY A 74 19.23 -33.07 -10.38
C GLY A 74 20.67 -33.32 -10.85
N VAL A 75 21.04 -34.53 -11.22
CA VAL A 75 22.41 -34.87 -11.72
C VAL A 75 22.34 -35.28 -13.18
N GLU A 76 23.08 -34.59 -14.03
CA GLU A 76 23.27 -35.00 -15.44
C GLU A 76 24.73 -35.32 -15.72
N CYS A 77 24.96 -36.41 -16.50
CA CYS A 77 26.26 -36.85 -16.87
C CYS A 77 26.48 -36.79 -18.40
N ASP A 78 27.73 -36.60 -18.79
CA ASP A 78 28.15 -36.76 -20.15
C ASP A 78 28.02 -38.25 -20.60
N LYS A 79 27.27 -38.51 -21.67
CA LYS A 79 26.94 -39.87 -22.12
C LYS A 79 28.15 -40.68 -22.58
N ALA A 80 29.24 -39.99 -23.01
CA ALA A 80 30.44 -40.64 -23.53
C ALA A 80 31.48 -40.90 -22.44
N THR A 81 31.51 -40.13 -21.37
CA THR A 81 32.57 -40.20 -20.36
C THR A 81 32.09 -40.55 -18.95
N GLY A 82 30.79 -40.47 -18.69
CA GLY A 82 30.21 -40.70 -17.36
C GLY A 82 30.54 -39.61 -16.33
N HIS A 83 31.17 -38.50 -16.73
CA HIS A 83 31.43 -37.37 -15.85
C HIS A 83 30.16 -36.58 -15.60
N VAL A 84 29.98 -36.09 -14.36
CA VAL A 84 28.88 -35.17 -14.00
C VAL A 84 29.15 -33.81 -14.65
N ILE A 85 28.22 -33.37 -15.50
CA ILE A 85 28.32 -32.11 -16.24
C ILE A 85 27.31 -31.06 -15.78
N GLU A 86 26.16 -31.47 -15.19
CA GLU A 86 25.18 -30.56 -14.67
C GLU A 86 24.66 -30.99 -13.29
N LEU A 87 24.45 -30.01 -12.40
CA LEU A 87 23.95 -30.21 -11.04
C LEU A 87 22.85 -29.18 -10.76
N HIS A 88 21.59 -29.65 -10.78
CA HIS A 88 20.39 -28.85 -10.58
C HIS A 88 19.82 -29.07 -9.17
N LEU A 89 20.20 -28.25 -8.22
CA LEU A 89 19.73 -28.30 -6.82
C LEU A 89 18.88 -27.11 -6.44
N GLY A 90 18.58 -26.22 -7.38
CA GLY A 90 17.69 -25.08 -7.15
C GLY A 90 16.31 -25.54 -6.67
N ASN A 91 15.78 -24.86 -5.66
CA ASN A 91 14.47 -25.15 -5.12
C ASN A 91 13.39 -24.53 -6.01
N ARG A 92 12.47 -25.33 -6.54
CA ARG A 92 11.37 -24.85 -7.40
C ARG A 92 10.08 -24.57 -6.63
N ASP A 93 10.01 -25.04 -5.39
CA ASP A 93 8.81 -24.88 -4.55
C ASP A 93 8.92 -23.56 -3.79
N VAL A 94 8.11 -22.60 -4.17
CA VAL A 94 8.06 -21.27 -3.55
C VAL A 94 6.67 -20.97 -3.02
N MET A 95 6.58 -20.28 -1.88
CA MET A 95 5.33 -19.68 -1.39
C MET A 95 5.02 -18.41 -2.19
N GLU A 96 3.85 -17.85 -1.94
CA GLU A 96 3.51 -16.49 -2.34
C GLU A 96 4.63 -15.53 -1.91
N TYR A 97 4.99 -14.56 -2.76
CA TYR A 97 6.15 -13.64 -2.58
C TYR A 97 7.55 -14.27 -2.73
N GLY A 98 7.68 -15.44 -3.40
CA GLY A 98 9.00 -15.99 -3.75
C GLY A 98 9.81 -16.59 -2.59
N VAL A 99 9.19 -16.80 -1.44
CA VAL A 99 9.87 -17.45 -0.29
C VAL A 99 10.01 -18.95 -0.56
N PRO A 100 11.23 -19.53 -0.48
CA PRO A 100 11.45 -20.95 -0.72
C PRO A 100 10.71 -21.82 0.30
N LEU A 101 9.94 -22.78 -0.19
CA LEU A 101 9.26 -23.76 0.67
C LEU A 101 10.21 -24.94 0.92
N ASN A 102 10.52 -25.23 2.19
CA ASN A 102 11.40 -26.33 2.58
C ASN A 102 12.75 -26.38 1.79
N PRO A 103 13.56 -25.33 1.81
CA PRO A 103 14.82 -25.28 1.09
C PRO A 103 15.84 -26.29 1.66
N LEU A 104 16.79 -26.73 0.84
CA LEU A 104 17.99 -27.36 1.33
C LEU A 104 18.76 -26.36 2.19
N ARG A 105 19.29 -26.81 3.35
CA ARG A 105 20.00 -25.93 4.28
C ARG A 105 21.40 -26.46 4.59
N SER A 106 22.35 -25.55 4.75
CA SER A 106 23.69 -25.87 5.23
C SER A 106 24.39 -24.62 5.77
N GLU A 107 25.20 -24.78 6.80
CA GLU A 107 26.05 -23.71 7.33
C GLU A 107 27.22 -23.36 6.41
N MET A 108 27.54 -24.22 5.42
CA MET A 108 28.60 -23.99 4.42
C MET A 108 28.39 -24.86 3.19
N VAL A 109 28.84 -24.39 2.04
CA VAL A 109 28.94 -25.23 0.83
C VAL A 109 30.16 -26.16 0.96
N ASP A 110 29.92 -27.45 1.10
CA ASP A 110 31.01 -28.44 1.25
C ASP A 110 31.91 -28.49 -0.01
N SER A 111 33.21 -28.48 0.21
CA SER A 111 34.20 -28.44 -0.88
C SER A 111 34.19 -29.67 -1.78
N SER A 112 33.51 -30.74 -1.42
CA SER A 112 33.41 -31.96 -2.24
C SER A 112 32.75 -31.71 -3.59
N VAL A 113 31.82 -30.72 -3.71
CA VAL A 113 31.22 -30.36 -5.00
C VAL A 113 32.27 -29.87 -6.01
N MET A 114 33.39 -29.26 -5.54
CA MET A 114 34.51 -28.79 -6.39
C MET A 114 35.35 -29.92 -6.95
N GLU A 115 35.14 -31.17 -6.53
CA GLU A 115 35.77 -32.34 -7.15
C GLU A 115 35.17 -32.70 -8.51
N LEU A 116 33.97 -32.14 -8.84
CA LEU A 116 33.30 -32.29 -10.13
C LEU A 116 33.98 -31.42 -11.19
N LYS A 117 35.15 -31.80 -11.65
CA LYS A 117 36.00 -30.95 -12.50
C LYS A 117 35.41 -30.64 -13.89
N TYR A 118 34.49 -31.46 -14.36
CA TYR A 118 33.88 -31.34 -15.69
C TYR A 118 32.49 -30.66 -15.64
N LEU A 119 32.07 -30.18 -14.45
CA LEU A 119 30.78 -29.51 -14.26
C LEU A 119 30.71 -28.25 -15.12
N ARG A 120 29.62 -28.12 -15.89
CA ARG A 120 29.30 -26.97 -16.75
C ARG A 120 28.17 -26.13 -16.20
N TYR A 121 27.26 -26.75 -15.45
CA TYR A 121 26.09 -26.12 -14.88
C TYR A 121 25.98 -26.44 -13.39
N LEU A 122 25.88 -25.40 -12.59
CA LEU A 122 25.65 -25.49 -11.14
C LEU A 122 24.54 -24.53 -10.73
N ASP A 123 23.44 -25.08 -10.23
CA ASP A 123 22.32 -24.33 -9.70
C ASP A 123 22.11 -24.70 -8.23
N LEU A 124 22.30 -23.71 -7.34
CA LEU A 124 22.07 -23.79 -5.91
C LEU A 124 20.98 -22.80 -5.46
N SER A 125 20.24 -22.22 -6.38
CA SER A 125 19.26 -21.16 -6.14
C SER A 125 18.12 -21.58 -5.20
N LEU A 126 17.52 -20.58 -4.54
CA LEU A 126 16.35 -20.76 -3.67
C LEU A 126 16.57 -21.78 -2.53
N ASN A 127 17.79 -21.91 -2.05
CA ASN A 127 18.17 -22.71 -0.88
C ASN A 127 18.62 -21.78 0.27
N ASP A 128 18.96 -22.33 1.42
CA ASP A 128 19.34 -21.53 2.59
C ASP A 128 20.72 -21.96 3.12
N PHE A 129 21.77 -21.26 2.68
CA PHE A 129 23.13 -21.48 3.16
C PHE A 129 23.46 -20.65 4.41
N GLN A 130 22.46 -20.19 5.14
CA GLN A 130 22.53 -19.60 6.49
C GLN A 130 23.58 -18.49 6.63
N GLY A 131 23.75 -17.67 5.60
CA GLY A 131 24.70 -16.57 5.62
C GLY A 131 26.17 -17.01 5.44
N SER A 132 26.43 -18.21 4.94
CA SER A 132 27.79 -18.66 4.63
C SER A 132 28.39 -17.86 3.47
N SER A 133 29.73 -17.84 3.42
CA SER A 133 30.44 -17.22 2.30
C SER A 133 30.43 -18.10 1.05
N ILE A 134 30.42 -17.50 -0.14
CA ILE A 134 30.63 -18.21 -1.40
C ILE A 134 32.05 -18.80 -1.40
N PRO A 135 32.23 -20.12 -1.60
CA PRO A 135 33.55 -20.73 -1.52
C PRO A 135 34.49 -20.25 -2.64
N ALA A 136 35.64 -19.73 -2.28
CA ALA A 136 36.66 -19.32 -3.23
C ALA A 136 37.15 -20.49 -4.14
N SER A 137 37.04 -21.73 -3.66
CA SER A 137 37.38 -22.95 -4.40
C SER A 137 36.48 -23.22 -5.63
N LEU A 138 35.30 -22.59 -5.73
CA LEU A 138 34.49 -22.60 -6.96
C LEU A 138 35.29 -22.13 -8.18
N GLY A 139 36.18 -21.16 -8.01
CA GLY A 139 37.07 -20.71 -9.07
C GLY A 139 38.00 -21.77 -9.66
N SER A 140 38.05 -22.98 -9.09
CA SER A 140 38.82 -24.12 -9.67
C SER A 140 38.06 -24.91 -10.74
N MET A 141 36.72 -24.62 -10.92
CA MET A 141 35.86 -25.37 -11.85
C MET A 141 35.90 -24.75 -13.26
N LYS A 142 37.00 -24.87 -13.95
CA LYS A 142 37.29 -24.15 -15.21
C LYS A 142 36.33 -24.41 -16.38
N HIS A 143 35.52 -25.47 -16.32
CA HIS A 143 34.55 -25.83 -17.34
C HIS A 143 33.15 -25.25 -17.05
N LEU A 144 32.97 -24.60 -15.89
CA LEU A 144 31.70 -24.07 -15.49
C LEU A 144 31.27 -22.94 -16.45
N GLN A 145 30.06 -23.08 -16.99
CA GLN A 145 29.45 -22.16 -17.93
C GLN A 145 28.26 -21.41 -17.30
N HIS A 146 27.55 -22.07 -16.38
CA HIS A 146 26.38 -21.51 -15.70
C HIS A 146 26.53 -21.70 -14.19
N LEU A 147 26.47 -20.60 -13.46
CA LEU A 147 26.47 -20.57 -12.01
C LEU A 147 25.30 -19.75 -11.52
N ASN A 148 24.34 -20.42 -10.88
CA ASN A 148 23.20 -19.78 -10.27
C ASN A 148 23.26 -19.95 -8.74
N LEU A 149 23.37 -18.83 -8.03
CA LEU A 149 23.39 -18.72 -6.58
C LEU A 149 22.23 -17.88 -6.07
N SER A 150 21.24 -17.55 -6.90
CA SER A 150 20.19 -16.59 -6.59
C SER A 150 19.34 -17.05 -5.39
N ASN A 151 18.99 -16.09 -4.54
CA ASN A 151 18.14 -16.29 -3.35
C ASN A 151 18.56 -17.50 -2.49
N ALA A 152 19.88 -17.65 -2.26
CA ALA A 152 20.46 -18.78 -1.54
C ALA A 152 21.05 -18.40 -0.17
N ASN A 153 20.80 -17.18 0.29
CA ASN A 153 21.22 -16.64 1.60
C ASN A 153 22.72 -16.75 1.85
N PHE A 154 23.53 -16.35 0.85
CA PHE A 154 24.97 -16.17 1.02
C PHE A 154 25.31 -14.81 1.62
N SER A 155 26.46 -14.73 2.31
CA SER A 155 26.96 -13.48 2.89
C SER A 155 28.47 -13.35 2.77
N GLY A 156 29.01 -12.25 3.30
CA GLY A 156 30.44 -11.99 3.32
C GLY A 156 30.97 -11.43 2.00
N VAL A 157 32.28 -11.51 1.79
CA VAL A 157 32.96 -10.90 0.64
C VAL A 157 32.91 -11.82 -0.57
N PHE A 158 32.55 -11.26 -1.73
CA PHE A 158 32.56 -11.98 -3.01
C PHE A 158 33.99 -12.47 -3.35
N PRO A 159 34.18 -13.75 -3.65
CA PRO A 159 35.53 -14.31 -3.85
C PRO A 159 36.11 -13.96 -5.21
N HIS A 160 37.24 -13.23 -5.23
CA HIS A 160 37.99 -12.89 -6.47
C HIS A 160 38.39 -14.10 -7.32
N GLN A 161 38.52 -15.27 -6.70
CA GLN A 161 38.89 -16.51 -7.39
C GLN A 161 37.89 -16.92 -8.47
N LEU A 162 36.67 -16.42 -8.43
CA LEU A 162 35.70 -16.66 -9.51
C LEU A 162 36.11 -16.03 -10.85
N SER A 163 37.08 -15.09 -10.85
CA SER A 163 37.75 -14.61 -12.06
C SER A 163 38.45 -15.72 -12.91
N ASN A 164 38.71 -16.86 -12.31
CA ASN A 164 39.31 -18.00 -13.02
C ASN A 164 38.33 -18.80 -13.89
N LEU A 165 37.01 -18.51 -13.79
CA LEU A 165 35.95 -19.18 -14.54
C LEU A 165 35.81 -18.60 -15.96
N SER A 166 36.88 -18.64 -16.76
CA SER A 166 36.92 -18.02 -18.10
C SER A 166 35.89 -18.56 -19.10
N SER A 167 35.29 -19.74 -18.84
CA SER A 167 34.23 -20.32 -19.64
C SER A 167 32.81 -19.91 -19.19
N LEU A 168 32.71 -19.12 -18.11
CA LEU A 168 31.42 -18.73 -17.52
C LEU A 168 30.63 -17.83 -18.47
N ARG A 169 29.39 -18.22 -18.76
CA ARG A 169 28.44 -17.47 -19.60
C ARG A 169 27.33 -16.81 -18.77
N THR A 170 26.90 -17.51 -17.71
CA THR A 170 25.83 -17.05 -16.86
C THR A 170 26.26 -17.01 -15.41
N LEU A 171 26.13 -15.84 -14.78
CA LEU A 171 26.31 -15.67 -13.34
C LEU A 171 25.06 -14.97 -12.79
N ASP A 172 24.32 -15.69 -11.95
CA ASP A 172 23.12 -15.20 -11.29
C ASP A 172 23.34 -15.16 -9.77
N MET A 173 23.30 -13.95 -9.20
CA MET A 173 23.44 -13.66 -7.77
C MET A 173 22.23 -12.89 -7.22
N TYR A 174 21.11 -12.97 -7.90
CA TYR A 174 19.90 -12.27 -7.50
C TYR A 174 19.55 -12.50 -6.02
N TYR A 175 19.14 -11.45 -5.30
CA TYR A 175 18.63 -11.51 -3.93
C TYR A 175 19.66 -11.99 -2.88
N GLN A 176 20.86 -11.37 -2.89
CA GLN A 176 21.93 -11.66 -1.93
C GLN A 176 22.29 -10.40 -1.11
N TYR A 177 21.37 -9.91 -0.29
CA TYR A 177 21.51 -8.65 0.48
C TYR A 177 22.76 -8.55 1.36
N SER A 178 23.22 -9.67 1.88
CA SER A 178 24.35 -9.73 2.81
C SER A 178 25.69 -9.95 2.11
N LEU A 179 25.68 -10.02 0.77
CA LEU A 179 26.89 -10.18 -0.01
C LEU A 179 27.57 -8.82 -0.23
N ILE A 180 28.88 -8.76 0.03
CA ILE A 180 29.69 -7.56 -0.14
C ILE A 180 30.60 -7.74 -1.36
N VAL A 181 30.46 -6.86 -2.33
CA VAL A 181 31.35 -6.84 -3.50
C VAL A 181 32.38 -5.73 -3.30
N ASP A 182 33.61 -6.09 -2.84
CA ASP A 182 34.67 -5.13 -2.56
C ASP A 182 35.37 -4.62 -3.83
N ASP A 183 35.31 -5.38 -4.93
CA ASP A 183 36.04 -5.13 -6.17
C ASP A 183 35.30 -5.82 -7.33
N LEU A 184 35.27 -5.21 -8.49
CA LEU A 184 34.71 -5.77 -9.72
C LEU A 184 35.76 -6.28 -10.69
N THR A 185 37.05 -6.10 -10.42
CA THR A 185 38.17 -6.53 -11.30
C THR A 185 38.19 -8.03 -11.59
N TRP A 186 37.49 -8.82 -10.73
CA TRP A 186 37.27 -10.25 -10.98
C TRP A 186 36.54 -10.50 -12.31
N ALA A 187 35.69 -9.60 -12.75
CA ALA A 187 34.91 -9.74 -13.97
C ALA A 187 35.78 -9.60 -15.25
N ASN A 188 36.88 -8.87 -15.19
CA ASN A 188 37.75 -8.60 -16.37
C ASN A 188 38.18 -9.86 -17.11
N ASN A 189 38.31 -11.00 -16.43
CA ASN A 189 38.74 -12.27 -17.03
C ASN A 189 37.58 -13.11 -17.57
N LEU A 190 36.35 -12.70 -17.33
CA LEU A 190 35.12 -13.42 -17.74
C LEU A 190 34.70 -13.03 -19.15
N SER A 191 35.58 -13.16 -20.12
CA SER A 191 35.34 -12.71 -21.50
C SER A 191 34.16 -13.42 -22.21
N SER A 192 33.72 -14.58 -21.69
CA SER A 192 32.61 -15.37 -22.22
C SER A 192 31.25 -15.02 -21.55
N LEU A 193 31.26 -14.09 -20.57
CA LEU A 193 30.06 -13.79 -19.78
C LEU A 193 29.01 -13.09 -20.64
N GLU A 194 27.84 -13.72 -20.75
CA GLU A 194 26.69 -13.26 -21.55
C GLU A 194 25.59 -12.68 -20.65
N TYR A 195 25.38 -13.24 -19.47
CA TYR A 195 24.34 -12.87 -18.50
C TYR A 195 24.96 -12.64 -17.13
N LEU A 196 24.68 -11.46 -16.55
CA LEU A 196 25.07 -11.11 -15.18
C LEU A 196 23.88 -10.50 -14.47
N ASP A 197 23.43 -11.13 -13.38
CA ASP A 197 22.44 -10.58 -12.47
C ASP A 197 23.06 -10.38 -11.08
N MET A 198 23.10 -9.12 -10.65
CA MET A 198 23.53 -8.70 -9.31
C MET A 198 22.41 -7.90 -8.61
N SER A 199 21.18 -8.07 -9.04
CA SER A 199 20.04 -7.39 -8.41
C SER A 199 19.94 -7.81 -6.94
N TYR A 200 19.64 -6.83 -6.08
CA TYR A 200 19.63 -7.00 -4.63
C TYR A 200 21.00 -7.38 -4.03
N VAL A 201 22.09 -6.99 -4.68
CA VAL A 201 23.45 -7.05 -4.13
C VAL A 201 23.94 -5.63 -3.86
N ASN A 202 24.43 -5.34 -2.66
CA ASN A 202 24.87 -3.97 -2.33
C ASN A 202 26.15 -3.58 -3.08
N LEU A 203 26.03 -2.68 -4.05
CA LEU A 203 27.10 -2.15 -4.89
C LEU A 203 27.44 -0.67 -4.59
N SER A 204 26.86 -0.07 -3.55
CA SER A 204 26.98 1.38 -3.24
C SER A 204 28.41 1.90 -3.16
N ARG A 205 29.38 1.05 -2.83
CA ARG A 205 30.80 1.41 -2.70
C ARG A 205 31.59 1.36 -4.01
N ARG A 206 30.97 0.95 -5.14
CA ARG A 206 31.65 0.73 -6.42
C ARG A 206 31.61 1.95 -7.32
N LYS A 207 32.79 2.47 -7.70
CA LYS A 207 32.96 3.59 -8.63
C LYS A 207 33.52 3.16 -10.00
N ASP A 208 33.93 1.92 -10.13
CA ASP A 208 34.55 1.31 -11.31
C ASP A 208 33.58 0.45 -12.15
N LEU A 209 32.32 0.47 -11.80
CA LEU A 209 31.30 -0.42 -12.38
C LEU A 209 31.21 -0.30 -13.90
N VAL A 210 31.08 0.92 -14.42
CA VAL A 210 30.97 1.16 -15.86
C VAL A 210 32.26 0.83 -16.58
N GLU A 211 33.41 1.12 -15.97
CA GLU A 211 34.75 0.82 -16.56
C GLU A 211 34.98 -0.67 -16.67
N VAL A 212 34.59 -1.47 -15.67
CA VAL A 212 34.81 -2.91 -15.67
C VAL A 212 33.76 -3.64 -16.49
N LEU A 213 32.48 -3.50 -16.15
CA LEU A 213 31.40 -4.26 -16.80
C LEU A 213 31.16 -3.79 -18.25
N GLY A 214 31.36 -2.50 -18.52
CA GLY A 214 31.19 -1.95 -19.87
C GLY A 214 32.20 -2.48 -20.90
N THR A 215 33.32 -3.07 -20.47
CA THR A 215 34.33 -3.63 -21.37
C THR A 215 34.16 -5.10 -21.65
N LEU A 216 33.21 -5.81 -21.00
CA LEU A 216 32.96 -7.24 -21.22
C LEU A 216 32.46 -7.49 -22.65
N PRO A 217 33.20 -8.26 -23.47
CA PRO A 217 32.90 -8.30 -24.89
C PRO A 217 31.67 -9.14 -25.27
N SER A 218 31.29 -10.08 -24.42
CA SER A 218 30.18 -11.00 -24.71
C SER A 218 28.89 -10.66 -23.94
N LEU A 219 28.89 -9.63 -23.06
CA LEU A 219 27.77 -9.32 -22.19
C LEU A 219 26.57 -8.87 -23.00
N LEU A 220 25.47 -9.61 -22.86
CA LEU A 220 24.19 -9.35 -23.53
C LEU A 220 23.14 -8.83 -22.55
N GLU A 221 23.17 -9.31 -21.32
CA GLU A 221 22.18 -9.00 -20.30
C GLU A 221 22.87 -8.63 -18.99
N LEU A 222 22.51 -7.45 -18.46
CA LEU A 222 23.02 -6.92 -17.21
C LEU A 222 21.84 -6.43 -16.37
N ARG A 223 21.70 -7.03 -15.18
CA ARG A 223 20.69 -6.65 -14.18
C ARG A 223 21.36 -6.24 -12.88
N MET A 224 20.97 -5.06 -12.37
CA MET A 224 21.46 -4.48 -11.12
C MET A 224 20.33 -3.68 -10.45
N SER A 225 19.12 -4.24 -10.45
CA SER A 225 17.98 -3.66 -9.77
C SER A 225 18.19 -3.74 -8.25
N TYR A 226 17.73 -2.71 -7.52
CA TYR A 226 17.79 -2.67 -6.04
C TYR A 226 19.21 -2.92 -5.48
N SER A 227 20.23 -2.31 -6.10
CA SER A 227 21.65 -2.56 -5.77
C SER A 227 22.34 -1.40 -5.06
N GLU A 228 21.55 -0.44 -4.51
CA GLU A 228 22.06 0.75 -3.79
C GLU A 228 22.98 1.63 -4.64
N LEU A 229 22.78 1.65 -5.96
CA LEU A 229 23.59 2.44 -6.89
C LEU A 229 23.15 3.89 -6.94
N ASP A 230 24.11 4.80 -7.09
CA ASP A 230 23.90 6.23 -7.29
C ASP A 230 24.74 6.75 -8.47
N ASN A 231 24.65 8.06 -8.76
CA ASN A 231 25.37 8.69 -9.86
C ASN A 231 26.90 8.55 -9.73
N THR A 232 27.45 8.37 -8.53
CA THR A 232 28.90 8.23 -8.32
C THR A 232 29.43 6.89 -8.83
N ASN A 233 28.55 5.86 -8.91
CA ASN A 233 28.88 4.52 -9.41
C ASN A 233 28.97 4.48 -10.93
N LEU A 234 28.26 5.39 -11.62
CA LEU A 234 28.19 5.47 -13.08
C LEU A 234 29.05 6.61 -13.68
N HIS A 235 29.89 7.25 -12.88
CA HIS A 235 30.70 8.38 -13.31
C HIS A 235 31.80 7.93 -14.27
N HIS A 236 31.66 8.28 -15.56
CA HIS A 236 32.69 8.08 -16.57
C HIS A 236 33.12 9.42 -17.16
N THR A 237 34.40 9.73 -17.11
CA THR A 237 34.97 11.02 -17.54
C THR A 237 34.91 11.27 -19.06
N ASN A 238 34.68 10.24 -19.90
CA ASN A 238 34.71 10.31 -21.36
C ASN A 238 33.49 9.66 -22.04
N CYS A 239 32.31 10.11 -21.74
CA CYS A 239 31.06 9.54 -22.23
C CYS A 239 30.88 9.47 -23.76
N PHE A 240 31.49 10.40 -24.48
CA PHE A 240 31.21 10.55 -25.92
C PHE A 240 32.08 9.71 -26.84
N ASN A 241 33.16 9.09 -26.36
CA ASN A 241 34.12 8.26 -27.12
C ASN A 241 34.27 6.82 -26.63
N SER A 242 33.35 6.34 -25.78
CA SER A 242 33.50 4.99 -25.19
C SER A 242 32.74 3.94 -26.01
N THR A 243 33.40 2.77 -26.16
CA THR A 243 32.80 1.56 -26.76
C THR A 243 32.21 0.65 -25.67
N LEU A 244 31.72 1.25 -24.59
CA LEU A 244 31.20 0.52 -23.43
C LEU A 244 29.84 -0.09 -23.76
N PHE A 245 29.58 -1.25 -23.25
CA PHE A 245 28.30 -1.99 -23.34
C PHE A 245 27.79 -2.19 -24.78
N THR A 246 28.67 -2.26 -25.77
CA THR A 246 28.26 -2.26 -27.20
C THR A 246 27.37 -3.43 -27.61
N ASN A 247 27.41 -4.54 -26.88
CA ASN A 247 26.66 -5.75 -27.17
C ASN A 247 25.45 -5.96 -26.25
N VAL A 248 25.32 -5.16 -25.19
CA VAL A 248 24.23 -5.29 -24.22
C VAL A 248 22.90 -5.03 -24.90
N GLN A 249 22.00 -5.99 -24.79
CA GLN A 249 20.63 -5.96 -25.31
C GLN A 249 19.59 -5.75 -24.24
N HIS A 250 19.88 -6.15 -23.00
CA HIS A 250 19.03 -6.04 -21.84
C HIS A 250 19.80 -5.34 -20.72
N LEU A 251 19.27 -4.19 -20.27
CA LEU A 251 19.85 -3.43 -19.16
C LEU A 251 18.73 -3.06 -18.19
N ASP A 252 18.89 -3.53 -16.95
CA ASP A 252 18.00 -3.24 -15.83
C ASP A 252 18.81 -2.53 -14.72
N LEU A 253 18.46 -1.29 -14.44
CA LEU A 253 18.99 -0.42 -13.38
C LEU A 253 17.88 0.11 -12.48
N SER A 254 16.74 -0.56 -12.46
CA SER A 254 15.57 -0.15 -11.67
C SER A 254 15.84 -0.17 -10.16
N ASP A 255 14.99 0.49 -9.39
CA ASP A 255 15.02 0.50 -7.93
C ASP A 255 16.40 0.86 -7.35
N ASN A 256 17.01 1.97 -7.82
CA ASN A 256 18.27 2.49 -7.36
C ASN A 256 18.14 3.96 -6.92
N HIS A 257 19.25 4.63 -6.64
CA HIS A 257 19.28 6.02 -6.16
C HIS A 257 19.81 7.00 -7.22
N PHE A 258 19.63 6.69 -8.51
CA PHE A 258 20.03 7.60 -9.56
C PHE A 258 19.17 8.85 -9.58
N GLU A 259 19.82 10.01 -9.72
CA GLU A 259 19.17 11.31 -9.77
C GLU A 259 19.65 12.17 -10.95
N GLY A 260 18.91 13.23 -11.28
CA GLY A 260 19.30 14.16 -12.34
C GLY A 260 19.14 13.58 -13.73
N GLU A 261 20.19 13.73 -14.56
CA GLU A 261 20.17 13.35 -15.97
C GLU A 261 20.42 11.86 -16.21
N PHE A 262 19.94 11.33 -17.34
CA PHE A 262 20.20 9.95 -17.72
C PHE A 262 21.71 9.70 -17.93
N PRO A 263 22.20 8.51 -17.56
CA PRO A 263 23.60 8.17 -17.73
C PRO A 263 24.07 8.31 -19.18
N CYS A 264 25.15 9.04 -19.40
CA CYS A 264 25.61 9.39 -20.74
C CYS A 264 26.07 8.20 -21.60
N PHE A 265 26.51 7.08 -21.00
CA PHE A 265 26.89 5.87 -21.72
C PHE A 265 25.71 5.24 -22.49
N LEU A 266 24.48 5.48 -22.09
CA LEU A 266 23.28 4.98 -22.78
C LEU A 266 23.22 5.48 -24.24
N HIS A 267 23.81 6.64 -24.56
CA HIS A 267 23.85 7.16 -25.94
C HIS A 267 24.63 6.28 -26.91
N ASN A 268 25.51 5.41 -26.40
CA ASN A 268 26.40 4.59 -27.20
C ASN A 268 25.91 3.14 -27.38
N ILE A 269 24.88 2.71 -26.63
CA ILE A 269 24.38 1.32 -26.67
C ILE A 269 23.33 1.17 -27.78
N THR A 270 23.78 0.88 -28.99
CA THR A 270 22.88 0.74 -30.14
C THR A 270 22.19 -0.63 -30.22
N SER A 271 22.66 -1.62 -29.47
CA SER A 271 22.12 -2.99 -29.41
C SER A 271 20.92 -3.12 -28.47
N LEU A 272 20.68 -2.14 -27.59
CA LEU A 272 19.69 -2.23 -26.52
C LEU A 272 18.27 -2.45 -27.05
N SER A 273 17.64 -3.50 -26.55
CA SER A 273 16.26 -3.87 -26.85
C SER A 273 15.33 -3.77 -25.63
N PHE A 274 15.89 -3.87 -24.43
CA PHE A 274 15.21 -3.75 -23.15
C PHE A 274 15.97 -2.74 -22.27
N LEU A 275 15.25 -1.75 -21.74
CA LEU A 275 15.80 -0.77 -20.81
C LEU A 275 14.79 -0.52 -19.70
N ASP A 276 15.20 -0.82 -18.47
CA ASP A 276 14.46 -0.50 -17.25
C ASP A 276 15.28 0.46 -16.38
N LEU A 277 14.76 1.65 -16.14
CA LEU A 277 15.29 2.70 -15.28
C LEU A 277 14.25 3.12 -14.23
N SER A 278 13.24 2.31 -14.01
CA SER A 278 12.12 2.61 -13.11
C SER A 278 12.56 2.76 -11.65
N SER A 279 11.72 3.36 -10.84
CA SER A 279 11.97 3.50 -9.38
C SER A 279 13.34 4.12 -9.07
N ASN A 280 13.63 5.27 -9.68
CA ASN A 280 14.79 6.10 -9.45
C ASN A 280 14.36 7.56 -9.18
N SER A 281 15.29 8.51 -9.20
CA SER A 281 15.01 9.94 -9.03
C SER A 281 15.46 10.76 -10.25
N PHE A 282 15.41 10.17 -11.44
CA PHE A 282 15.75 10.90 -12.66
C PHE A 282 14.80 12.08 -12.85
N ASN A 283 15.39 13.26 -13.17
CA ASN A 283 14.65 14.50 -13.42
C ASN A 283 15.20 15.27 -14.61
N SER A 284 15.60 14.55 -15.65
CA SER A 284 16.34 15.08 -16.79
C SER A 284 15.83 16.43 -17.26
N SER A 285 16.74 17.40 -17.49
CA SER A 285 16.40 18.72 -18.00
C SER A 285 15.97 18.63 -19.46
N ALA A 286 15.08 19.54 -19.90
CA ALA A 286 14.60 19.62 -21.27
C ALA A 286 15.71 19.81 -22.33
N HIS A 287 16.96 19.94 -21.93
CA HIS A 287 18.10 20.25 -22.79
C HIS A 287 18.93 19.05 -23.22
N GLN A 288 18.81 17.90 -22.53
CA GLN A 288 19.47 16.67 -22.97
C GLN A 288 18.50 15.75 -23.71
N PRO A 289 18.81 15.36 -24.96
CA PRO A 289 17.99 14.43 -25.70
C PRO A 289 18.10 13.03 -25.06
N PHE A 290 16.99 12.32 -24.93
CA PHE A 290 17.01 10.89 -24.59
C PHE A 290 17.84 10.11 -25.62
N PRO A 291 18.59 9.07 -25.21
CA PRO A 291 19.41 8.28 -26.13
C PRO A 291 18.61 7.75 -27.31
N ILE A 292 19.21 7.79 -28.53
CA ILE A 292 18.54 7.25 -29.72
C ILE A 292 18.71 5.73 -29.76
N LEU A 293 17.81 5.01 -29.16
CA LEU A 293 17.82 3.55 -29.02
C LEU A 293 16.95 2.90 -30.12
N LYS A 294 17.53 2.68 -31.30
CA LYS A 294 16.79 2.21 -32.51
C LYS A 294 16.15 0.83 -32.40
N ASN A 295 16.69 -0.03 -31.54
CA ASN A 295 16.28 -1.41 -31.39
C ASN A 295 15.36 -1.64 -30.19
N LEU A 296 15.09 -0.58 -29.43
CA LEU A 296 14.33 -0.66 -28.19
C LEU A 296 12.93 -1.21 -28.42
N SER A 297 12.58 -2.25 -27.68
CA SER A 297 11.26 -2.88 -27.68
C SER A 297 10.54 -2.74 -26.33
N TYR A 298 11.29 -2.61 -25.24
CA TYR A 298 10.78 -2.37 -23.89
C TYR A 298 11.47 -1.16 -23.28
N LEU A 299 10.68 -0.24 -22.75
CA LEU A 299 11.17 0.93 -22.02
C LEU A 299 10.30 1.17 -20.79
N ASP A 300 10.94 1.08 -19.62
CA ASP A 300 10.34 1.48 -18.35
C ASP A 300 11.10 2.64 -17.73
N LEU A 301 10.43 3.77 -17.54
CA LEU A 301 10.90 4.98 -16.88
C LEU A 301 9.97 5.34 -15.72
N SER A 302 9.10 4.43 -15.28
CA SER A 302 8.11 4.68 -14.24
C SER A 302 8.76 5.01 -12.90
N ARG A 303 7.98 5.61 -12.00
CA ARG A 303 8.42 5.94 -10.64
C ARG A 303 9.72 6.74 -10.61
N ASN A 304 9.72 7.85 -11.35
CA ASN A 304 10.82 8.82 -11.42
C ASN A 304 10.29 10.24 -11.16
N SER A 305 11.14 11.25 -11.32
CA SER A 305 10.78 12.67 -11.21
C SER A 305 10.82 13.39 -12.55
N LEU A 306 10.52 12.68 -13.64
CA LEU A 306 10.57 13.21 -15.00
C LEU A 306 9.46 14.25 -15.20
N ASN A 307 9.87 15.50 -15.52
CA ASN A 307 8.96 16.62 -15.69
C ASN A 307 9.08 17.17 -17.12
N HIS A 308 8.42 16.49 -18.06
CA HIS A 308 8.45 16.86 -19.47
C HIS A 308 7.05 17.07 -20.03
N SER A 309 6.95 17.89 -21.08
CA SER A 309 5.69 18.04 -21.80
C SER A 309 5.37 16.78 -22.62
N ALA A 310 4.08 16.55 -22.89
CA ALA A 310 3.62 15.44 -23.73
C ALA A 310 4.31 15.35 -25.10
N THR A 311 4.77 16.48 -25.67
CA THR A 311 5.49 16.50 -26.94
C THR A 311 6.85 15.79 -26.88
N TRP A 312 7.48 15.75 -25.69
CA TRP A 312 8.74 15.02 -25.48
C TRP A 312 8.59 13.53 -25.82
N ILE A 313 7.49 12.91 -25.42
CA ILE A 313 7.20 11.50 -25.71
C ILE A 313 7.23 11.25 -27.22
N SER A 314 6.57 12.12 -27.99
CA SER A 314 6.46 11.96 -29.43
C SER A 314 7.74 12.33 -30.18
N ASP A 315 8.46 13.35 -29.74
CA ASP A 315 9.58 13.93 -30.47
C ASP A 315 10.92 13.26 -30.09
N VAL A 316 11.03 12.76 -28.89
CA VAL A 316 12.27 12.17 -28.37
C VAL A 316 12.23 10.64 -28.41
N LEU A 317 11.18 10.01 -27.87
CA LEU A 317 11.12 8.55 -27.79
C LEU A 317 10.79 7.89 -29.12
N LEU A 318 9.92 8.52 -29.94
CA LEU A 318 9.33 7.83 -31.09
C LEU A 318 9.93 8.23 -32.44
N ASN A 319 10.73 9.28 -32.48
CA ASN A 319 11.20 9.85 -33.74
C ASN A 319 12.08 8.89 -34.58
N LYS A 320 12.54 7.75 -34.01
CA LYS A 320 13.41 6.78 -34.71
C LYS A 320 13.20 5.31 -34.33
N SER A 321 12.27 4.97 -33.43
CA SER A 321 12.07 3.60 -32.95
C SER A 321 10.60 3.19 -32.90
N CYS A 322 10.03 2.81 -34.03
CA CYS A 322 8.67 2.24 -34.10
C CYS A 322 8.63 0.73 -33.77
N ARG A 323 9.55 0.23 -32.95
CA ARG A 323 9.63 -1.18 -32.56
C ARG A 323 9.13 -1.44 -31.14
N LEU A 324 8.76 -0.40 -30.41
CA LEU A 324 8.31 -0.49 -29.04
C LEU A 324 7.13 -1.45 -28.93
N LYS A 325 7.25 -2.39 -27.97
CA LYS A 325 6.21 -3.30 -27.54
C LYS A 325 5.62 -2.85 -26.20
N SER A 326 6.45 -2.31 -25.30
CA SER A 326 6.03 -1.81 -24.02
C SER A 326 6.64 -0.44 -23.76
N LEU A 327 5.82 0.48 -23.29
CA LEU A 327 6.20 1.80 -22.82
C LEU A 327 5.51 2.08 -21.49
N ASN A 328 6.31 2.18 -20.43
CA ASN A 328 5.86 2.54 -19.10
C ASN A 328 6.47 3.88 -18.68
N LEU A 329 5.61 4.88 -18.39
CA LEU A 329 5.97 6.22 -17.92
C LEU A 329 5.19 6.60 -16.65
N GLU A 330 4.57 5.64 -15.99
CA GLU A 330 3.73 5.87 -14.80
C GLU A 330 4.50 6.53 -13.65
N PHE A 331 3.75 7.15 -12.74
CA PHE A 331 4.31 7.75 -11.52
C PHE A 331 5.47 8.71 -11.79
N ASN A 332 5.23 9.69 -12.70
CA ASN A 332 6.14 10.77 -13.04
C ASN A 332 5.42 12.12 -12.92
N GLN A 333 6.00 13.17 -13.48
CA GLN A 333 5.43 14.51 -13.50
C GLN A 333 5.24 15.01 -14.95
N PHE A 334 4.94 14.10 -15.87
CA PHE A 334 4.65 14.49 -17.25
C PHE A 334 3.37 15.34 -17.32
N HIS A 335 3.35 16.33 -18.25
CA HIS A 335 2.27 17.29 -18.30
C HIS A 335 1.92 17.71 -19.74
N GLY A 336 0.78 18.41 -19.88
CA GLY A 336 0.34 19.01 -21.15
C GLY A 336 -0.60 18.15 -21.96
N ASP A 337 -0.95 18.61 -23.16
CA ASP A 337 -1.90 17.95 -24.06
C ASP A 337 -1.24 16.75 -24.78
N ILE A 338 -1.69 15.55 -24.42
CA ILE A 338 -1.15 14.29 -24.94
C ILE A 338 -1.83 13.84 -26.25
N SER A 339 -2.91 14.47 -26.69
CA SER A 339 -3.69 14.04 -27.88
C SER A 339 -2.83 13.93 -29.14
N GLY A 340 -1.94 14.89 -29.34
CA GLY A 340 -0.99 14.89 -30.43
C GLY A 340 0.09 13.82 -30.34
N ALA A 341 0.57 13.54 -29.13
CA ALA A 341 1.53 12.47 -28.85
C ALA A 341 0.88 11.10 -29.11
N PHE A 342 -0.31 10.86 -28.60
CA PHE A 342 -1.08 9.65 -28.89
C PHE A 342 -1.22 9.36 -30.38
N THR A 343 -1.59 10.36 -31.18
CA THR A 343 -1.73 10.18 -32.63
C THR A 343 -0.42 9.72 -33.28
N LYS A 344 0.73 10.24 -32.84
CA LYS A 344 2.05 9.83 -33.35
C LYS A 344 2.45 8.43 -32.86
N ILE A 345 2.23 8.12 -31.56
CA ILE A 345 2.48 6.81 -30.97
C ILE A 345 1.71 5.75 -31.72
N PHE A 346 0.41 5.95 -31.90
CA PHE A 346 -0.49 4.96 -32.48
C PHE A 346 -0.15 4.69 -33.96
N LYS A 347 0.25 5.71 -34.72
CA LYS A 347 0.70 5.52 -36.11
C LYS A 347 2.06 4.84 -36.21
N CYS A 348 3.00 5.17 -35.32
CA CYS A 348 4.35 4.63 -35.35
C CYS A 348 4.38 3.17 -34.87
N SER A 349 3.75 2.89 -33.73
CA SER A 349 3.84 1.60 -33.03
C SER A 349 2.65 0.67 -33.30
N SER A 350 1.77 1.00 -34.26
CA SER A 350 0.51 0.30 -34.51
C SER A 350 0.61 -1.24 -34.67
N LYS A 351 1.76 -1.75 -35.09
CA LYS A 351 1.96 -3.18 -35.33
C LYS A 351 2.56 -3.95 -34.15
N ASN A 352 3.14 -3.27 -33.17
CA ASN A 352 4.01 -3.90 -32.21
C ASN A 352 3.63 -3.62 -30.75
N LEU A 353 2.97 -2.48 -30.46
CA LEU A 353 2.70 -2.05 -29.08
C LEU A 353 1.74 -3.02 -28.39
N GLU A 354 2.19 -3.59 -27.30
CA GLU A 354 1.48 -4.56 -26.46
C GLU A 354 1.05 -3.93 -25.14
N SER A 355 1.87 -3.01 -24.56
CA SER A 355 1.58 -2.30 -23.31
C SER A 355 1.85 -0.80 -23.45
N LEU A 356 0.93 0.02 -22.92
CA LEU A 356 1.05 1.47 -22.83
C LEU A 356 0.57 1.94 -21.47
N GLU A 357 1.49 2.30 -20.59
CA GLU A 357 1.27 2.68 -19.20
C GLU A 357 1.72 4.11 -18.97
N LEU A 358 0.77 5.02 -18.77
CA LEU A 358 0.96 6.47 -18.61
C LEU A 358 0.27 6.99 -17.35
N GLY A 359 -0.19 6.09 -16.49
CA GLY A 359 -0.92 6.42 -15.27
C GLY A 359 -0.12 7.28 -14.28
N HIS A 360 -0.80 7.88 -13.33
CA HIS A 360 -0.20 8.61 -12.21
C HIS A 360 0.79 9.73 -12.63
N ASN A 361 0.45 10.48 -13.68
CA ASN A 361 1.19 11.68 -14.05
C ASN A 361 0.48 12.98 -13.62
N TYR A 362 -0.80 12.88 -13.24
CA TYR A 362 -1.65 13.95 -12.67
C TYR A 362 -1.87 15.20 -13.54
N GLU A 363 -1.01 15.51 -14.51
CA GLU A 363 -1.08 16.73 -15.31
C GLU A 363 -1.20 16.48 -16.84
N PHE A 364 -1.27 15.24 -17.30
CA PHE A 364 -1.64 14.98 -18.69
C PHE A 364 -3.11 15.34 -18.90
N HIS A 365 -3.38 16.14 -19.89
CA HIS A 365 -4.73 16.47 -20.35
C HIS A 365 -4.88 16.23 -21.86
N GLY A 366 -6.09 16.41 -22.41
CA GLY A 366 -6.42 16.12 -23.78
C GLY A 366 -7.34 14.92 -23.90
N HIS A 367 -7.36 14.25 -25.04
CA HIS A 367 -8.29 13.15 -25.31
C HIS A 367 -7.61 11.96 -25.99
N ILE A 368 -8.22 10.78 -25.84
CA ILE A 368 -7.80 9.58 -26.56
C ILE A 368 -8.35 9.63 -28.00
N PRO A 369 -7.50 9.68 -29.02
CA PRO A 369 -7.95 9.79 -30.40
C PRO A 369 -8.43 8.43 -30.95
N LYS A 370 -9.24 8.45 -32.02
CA LYS A 370 -9.76 7.24 -32.68
C LYS A 370 -8.68 6.33 -33.29
N GLU A 371 -7.49 6.85 -33.52
CA GLU A 371 -6.31 6.11 -33.97
C GLU A 371 -5.88 5.01 -32.97
N LEU A 372 -6.35 5.03 -31.72
CA LEU A 372 -6.23 3.93 -30.76
C LEU A 372 -6.65 2.59 -31.41
N GLY A 373 -7.68 2.59 -32.27
CA GLY A 373 -8.14 1.40 -32.96
C GLY A 373 -7.12 0.74 -33.91
N GLU A 374 -5.97 1.38 -34.18
CA GLU A 374 -4.89 0.83 -34.99
C GLU A 374 -3.97 -0.12 -34.18
N LEU A 375 -3.99 -0.07 -32.85
CA LEU A 375 -3.13 -0.85 -31.96
C LEU A 375 -3.64 -2.29 -31.74
N LYS A 376 -3.65 -3.10 -32.79
CA LYS A 376 -4.24 -4.46 -32.74
C LYS A 376 -3.52 -5.46 -31.82
N GLN A 377 -2.28 -5.15 -31.39
CA GLN A 377 -1.50 -6.00 -30.49
C GLN A 377 -1.62 -5.57 -29.01
N LEU A 378 -2.29 -4.43 -28.74
CA LEU A 378 -2.38 -3.89 -27.41
C LEU A 378 -3.11 -4.85 -26.46
N LYS A 379 -2.46 -5.15 -25.33
CA LYS A 379 -2.93 -5.99 -24.25
C LYS A 379 -3.28 -5.17 -23.01
N GLU A 380 -2.47 -4.14 -22.74
CA GLU A 380 -2.59 -3.30 -21.56
C GLU A 380 -2.62 -1.83 -21.95
N LEU A 381 -3.60 -1.11 -21.40
CA LEU A 381 -3.74 0.34 -21.52
C LEU A 381 -4.02 0.91 -20.15
N ASP A 382 -3.07 1.65 -19.61
CA ASP A 382 -3.23 2.42 -18.38
C ASP A 382 -2.97 3.90 -18.64
N VAL A 383 -3.99 4.74 -18.41
CA VAL A 383 -3.91 6.20 -18.48
C VAL A 383 -4.54 6.83 -17.23
N SER A 384 -4.64 6.04 -16.16
CA SER A 384 -5.28 6.42 -14.89
C SER A 384 -4.60 7.62 -14.22
N TYR A 385 -5.26 8.22 -13.24
CA TYR A 385 -4.73 9.33 -12.44
C TYR A 385 -4.12 10.46 -13.27
N ASN A 386 -4.92 10.99 -14.23
CA ASN A 386 -4.55 12.10 -15.08
C ASN A 386 -5.69 13.13 -15.18
N GLN A 387 -5.63 14.06 -16.12
CA GLN A 387 -6.70 15.03 -16.42
C GLN A 387 -7.23 14.85 -17.86
N LEU A 388 -7.22 13.60 -18.35
CA LEU A 388 -7.74 13.29 -19.67
C LEU A 388 -9.26 13.49 -19.72
N SER A 389 -9.77 13.94 -20.85
CA SER A 389 -11.17 14.32 -21.00
C SER A 389 -11.75 13.88 -22.35
N GLY A 390 -13.01 14.23 -22.61
CA GLY A 390 -13.73 13.82 -23.80
C GLY A 390 -14.25 12.39 -23.75
N GLU A 391 -14.84 11.94 -24.87
CA GLU A 391 -15.45 10.61 -24.95
C GLU A 391 -14.41 9.51 -25.19
N ILE A 392 -14.62 8.35 -24.59
CA ILE A 392 -13.85 7.15 -24.91
C ILE A 392 -14.21 6.68 -26.32
N PRO A 393 -13.24 6.50 -27.22
CA PRO A 393 -13.54 6.12 -28.60
C PRO A 393 -14.14 4.74 -28.72
N ILE A 394 -15.26 4.56 -29.43
CA ILE A 394 -15.92 3.26 -29.68
C ILE A 394 -14.96 2.23 -30.30
N VAL A 395 -13.94 2.69 -31.01
CA VAL A 395 -12.93 1.79 -31.61
C VAL A 395 -12.14 1.00 -30.59
N LEU A 396 -12.14 1.39 -29.31
CA LEU A 396 -11.62 0.59 -28.19
C LEU A 396 -12.19 -0.85 -28.23
N GLY A 397 -13.50 -0.99 -28.44
CA GLY A 397 -14.17 -2.28 -28.56
C GLY A 397 -13.74 -3.16 -29.73
N GLN A 398 -12.81 -2.73 -30.57
CA GLN A 398 -12.24 -3.50 -31.69
C GLN A 398 -10.88 -4.14 -31.36
N LEU A 399 -10.30 -3.84 -30.18
CA LEU A 399 -8.97 -4.30 -29.79
C LEU A 399 -9.04 -5.65 -29.07
N SER A 400 -9.23 -6.72 -29.84
CA SER A 400 -9.51 -8.07 -29.31
C SER A 400 -8.40 -8.69 -28.45
N ASN A 401 -7.20 -8.09 -28.42
CA ASN A 401 -6.10 -8.56 -27.60
C ASN A 401 -6.00 -7.87 -26.24
N LEU A 402 -6.81 -6.83 -25.97
CA LEU A 402 -6.82 -6.16 -24.69
C LEU A 402 -7.21 -7.10 -23.55
N GLU A 403 -6.38 -7.12 -22.53
CA GLU A 403 -6.49 -7.90 -21.30
C GLU A 403 -6.79 -7.00 -20.10
N LYS A 404 -6.17 -5.80 -20.08
CA LYS A 404 -6.35 -4.81 -19.00
C LYS A 404 -6.59 -3.42 -19.58
N ILE A 405 -7.55 -2.71 -19.01
CA ILE A 405 -7.84 -1.30 -19.28
C ILE A 405 -8.03 -0.58 -17.96
N ASP A 406 -7.21 0.44 -17.71
CA ASP A 406 -7.37 1.36 -16.61
C ASP A 406 -7.43 2.79 -17.14
N ILE A 407 -8.59 3.42 -16.99
CA ILE A 407 -8.88 4.82 -17.36
C ILE A 407 -9.36 5.60 -16.15
N SER A 408 -9.21 5.07 -14.96
CA SER A 408 -9.72 5.62 -13.70
C SER A 408 -9.10 6.99 -13.36
N TYR A 409 -9.73 7.71 -12.45
CA TYR A 409 -9.24 9.01 -11.94
C TYR A 409 -8.87 9.99 -13.07
N ASN A 410 -9.84 10.25 -13.96
CA ASN A 410 -9.72 11.20 -15.06
C ASN A 410 -10.98 12.08 -15.16
N ALA A 411 -11.10 12.86 -16.23
CA ALA A 411 -12.26 13.70 -16.53
C ALA A 411 -12.99 13.23 -17.80
N PHE A 412 -12.99 11.94 -18.09
CA PHE A 412 -13.71 11.38 -19.23
C PHE A 412 -15.21 11.59 -19.08
N GLU A 413 -15.86 11.78 -20.22
CA GLU A 413 -17.30 12.05 -20.33
C GLU A 413 -17.97 11.14 -21.38
N GLY A 414 -19.27 11.34 -21.60
CA GLY A 414 -20.01 10.57 -22.59
C GLY A 414 -20.53 9.25 -22.03
N THR A 415 -20.63 8.21 -22.87
CA THR A 415 -21.28 6.97 -22.50
C THR A 415 -20.51 5.73 -22.95
N LEU A 416 -20.10 4.92 -21.99
CA LEU A 416 -19.66 3.52 -22.23
C LEU A 416 -20.90 2.68 -22.51
N SER A 417 -20.90 2.00 -23.64
CA SER A 417 -22.00 1.16 -24.15
C SER A 417 -21.51 -0.21 -24.60
N ASP A 418 -22.40 -1.12 -24.97
CA ASP A 418 -22.10 -2.45 -25.51
C ASP A 418 -21.05 -2.42 -26.62
N ALA A 419 -21.03 -1.36 -27.44
CA ALA A 419 -20.09 -1.22 -28.54
C ALA A 419 -18.62 -1.11 -28.09
N HIS A 420 -18.37 -0.57 -26.90
CA HIS A 420 -17.02 -0.45 -26.33
C HIS A 420 -16.45 -1.80 -25.87
N PHE A 421 -17.27 -2.82 -25.75
CA PHE A 421 -16.87 -4.17 -25.33
C PHE A 421 -17.04 -5.24 -26.42
N ALA A 422 -17.50 -4.85 -27.61
CA ALA A 422 -18.04 -5.78 -28.63
C ALA A 422 -17.08 -6.90 -29.07
N ARG A 423 -15.75 -6.65 -29.05
CA ARG A 423 -14.73 -7.64 -29.46
C ARG A 423 -13.63 -7.88 -28.43
N LEU A 424 -13.78 -7.38 -27.21
CA LEU A 424 -12.78 -7.51 -26.14
C LEU A 424 -12.85 -8.91 -25.52
N SER A 425 -12.52 -9.95 -26.28
CA SER A 425 -12.70 -11.35 -25.84
C SER A 425 -11.66 -11.81 -24.80
N LYS A 426 -10.55 -11.09 -24.65
CA LYS A 426 -9.50 -11.41 -23.67
C LYS A 426 -9.51 -10.50 -22.46
N LEU A 427 -10.41 -9.53 -22.39
CA LEU A 427 -10.45 -8.57 -21.31
C LEU A 427 -10.70 -9.27 -19.96
N VAL A 428 -9.82 -9.02 -19.01
CA VAL A 428 -9.82 -9.60 -17.67
C VAL A 428 -10.07 -8.51 -16.62
N ARG A 429 -9.51 -7.31 -16.80
CA ARG A 429 -9.68 -6.17 -15.90
C ARG A 429 -10.14 -4.93 -16.68
N PHE A 430 -11.16 -4.28 -16.13
CA PHE A 430 -11.66 -2.99 -16.61
C PHE A 430 -11.92 -2.06 -15.42
N ASP A 431 -11.18 -0.95 -15.37
CA ASP A 431 -11.35 0.09 -14.38
C ASP A 431 -11.62 1.44 -15.07
N ALA A 432 -12.74 2.06 -14.71
CA ALA A 432 -13.13 3.40 -15.17
C ALA A 432 -13.54 4.31 -14.01
N SER A 433 -13.21 3.93 -12.78
CA SER A 433 -13.61 4.59 -11.55
C SER A 433 -13.23 6.07 -11.52
N TYR A 434 -13.95 6.87 -10.74
CA TYR A 434 -13.67 8.30 -10.53
C TYR A 434 -13.63 9.17 -11.81
N ASN A 435 -14.48 8.81 -12.81
CA ASN A 435 -14.80 9.64 -13.96
C ASN A 435 -16.23 10.17 -13.82
N TYR A 436 -16.44 11.21 -13.03
CA TYR A 436 -17.75 11.68 -12.56
C TYR A 436 -18.75 12.06 -13.66
N MET A 437 -18.27 12.38 -14.88
CA MET A 437 -19.11 12.73 -16.03
C MET A 437 -19.37 11.55 -16.95
N LEU A 438 -18.68 10.42 -16.74
CA LEU A 438 -18.82 9.21 -17.55
C LEU A 438 -20.06 8.44 -17.13
N LYS A 439 -20.77 7.89 -18.12
CA LYS A 439 -21.97 7.07 -17.92
C LYS A 439 -21.70 5.65 -18.39
N PHE A 440 -22.12 4.67 -17.62
CA PHE A 440 -22.13 3.28 -18.04
C PHE A 440 -23.57 2.88 -18.39
N ARG A 441 -23.85 2.68 -19.68
CA ARG A 441 -25.18 2.35 -20.21
C ARG A 441 -25.07 1.17 -21.16
N VAL A 442 -25.25 0.00 -20.63
CA VAL A 442 -25.29 -1.25 -21.40
C VAL A 442 -26.73 -1.76 -21.54
N SER A 443 -27.00 -2.56 -22.56
CA SER A 443 -28.32 -3.14 -22.75
C SER A 443 -28.66 -4.11 -21.61
N TYR A 444 -29.94 -4.33 -21.36
CA TYR A 444 -30.43 -5.24 -20.31
C TYR A 444 -29.82 -6.66 -20.44
N ASN A 445 -29.69 -7.15 -21.67
CA ASN A 445 -29.12 -8.48 -21.98
C ASN A 445 -27.64 -8.38 -22.35
N TRP A 446 -26.93 -7.38 -21.86
CA TRP A 446 -25.51 -7.22 -22.15
C TRP A 446 -24.72 -8.46 -21.72
N ALA A 447 -24.05 -9.09 -22.69
CA ALA A 447 -23.19 -10.23 -22.46
C ALA A 447 -21.88 -10.01 -23.23
N PRO A 448 -20.88 -9.38 -22.61
CA PRO A 448 -19.59 -9.12 -23.26
C PRO A 448 -18.91 -10.45 -23.62
N PRO A 449 -18.12 -10.50 -24.69
CA PRO A 449 -17.45 -11.73 -25.13
C PRO A 449 -16.32 -12.18 -24.19
N CYS A 450 -15.95 -11.37 -23.19
CA CYS A 450 -14.92 -11.65 -22.20
C CYS A 450 -15.44 -12.36 -20.96
N GLN A 451 -14.51 -12.78 -20.10
CA GLN A 451 -14.76 -13.18 -18.73
C GLN A 451 -13.91 -12.30 -17.80
N LEU A 452 -14.50 -11.26 -17.31
CA LEU A 452 -13.84 -10.32 -16.39
C LEU A 452 -13.52 -11.01 -15.05
N LYS A 453 -12.36 -10.70 -14.51
CA LYS A 453 -11.99 -10.99 -13.12
C LYS A 453 -12.25 -9.76 -12.23
N SER A 454 -11.94 -8.56 -12.75
CA SER A 454 -12.16 -7.31 -12.05
C SER A 454 -12.98 -6.35 -12.91
N LEU A 455 -14.03 -5.74 -12.32
CA LEU A 455 -14.82 -4.66 -12.88
C LEU A 455 -14.97 -3.57 -11.84
N GLU A 456 -14.30 -2.44 -12.05
CA GLU A 456 -14.27 -1.30 -11.15
C GLU A 456 -14.86 -0.07 -11.85
N LEU A 457 -15.98 0.43 -11.32
CA LEU A 457 -16.78 1.52 -11.89
C LEU A 457 -17.17 2.54 -10.80
N GLU A 458 -16.40 2.61 -9.71
CA GLU A 458 -16.71 3.52 -8.61
C GLU A 458 -16.86 4.97 -9.07
N SER A 459 -17.86 5.63 -8.56
CA SER A 459 -18.10 7.07 -8.83
C SER A 459 -18.34 7.44 -10.29
N ILE A 460 -18.91 6.51 -11.09
CA ILE A 460 -19.45 6.83 -12.42
C ILE A 460 -20.98 6.72 -12.43
N GLN A 461 -21.63 7.26 -13.46
CA GLN A 461 -23.08 7.26 -13.54
C GLN A 461 -23.61 5.96 -14.17
N ILE A 462 -23.95 4.96 -13.36
CA ILE A 462 -24.68 3.77 -13.83
C ILE A 462 -26.18 4.07 -13.80
N GLY A 463 -26.75 4.37 -12.64
CA GLY A 463 -28.19 4.63 -12.39
C GLY A 463 -29.08 3.43 -12.77
N GLY A 464 -30.19 3.31 -12.12
CA GLY A 464 -31.06 2.15 -12.27
C GLY A 464 -30.52 0.92 -11.56
N GLN A 465 -30.86 -0.27 -12.03
CA GLN A 465 -30.46 -1.52 -11.39
C GLN A 465 -29.08 -2.02 -11.86
N ILE A 466 -28.46 -2.90 -11.08
CA ILE A 466 -27.26 -3.61 -11.49
C ILE A 466 -27.57 -4.40 -12.77
N PRO A 467 -26.78 -4.27 -13.85
CA PRO A 467 -27.05 -4.93 -15.13
C PRO A 467 -27.09 -6.46 -14.99
N ASP A 468 -28.22 -7.08 -15.37
CA ASP A 468 -28.38 -8.54 -15.28
C ASP A 468 -27.38 -9.31 -16.13
N GLY A 469 -26.84 -8.70 -17.18
CA GLY A 469 -25.77 -9.28 -17.99
C GLY A 469 -24.52 -9.68 -17.23
N LEU A 470 -24.23 -9.03 -16.10
CA LEU A 470 -23.10 -9.36 -15.23
C LEU A 470 -23.18 -10.80 -14.70
N GLN A 471 -24.36 -11.40 -14.58
CA GLN A 471 -24.52 -12.80 -14.17
C GLN A 471 -23.74 -13.80 -15.06
N THR A 472 -23.38 -13.39 -16.30
CA THR A 472 -22.60 -14.21 -17.23
C THR A 472 -21.11 -14.26 -16.90
N GLN A 473 -20.61 -13.31 -16.07
CA GLN A 473 -19.20 -13.15 -15.75
C GLN A 473 -18.77 -14.07 -14.60
N LYS A 474 -18.68 -15.38 -14.86
CA LYS A 474 -18.41 -16.40 -13.82
C LYS A 474 -16.97 -16.40 -13.28
N ALA A 475 -16.05 -15.75 -13.97
CA ALA A 475 -14.67 -15.59 -13.53
C ALA A 475 -14.46 -14.40 -12.57
N LEU A 476 -15.50 -13.60 -12.31
CA LEU A 476 -15.41 -12.36 -11.53
C LEU A 476 -14.96 -12.68 -10.09
N THR A 477 -13.88 -12.01 -9.69
CA THR A 477 -13.30 -12.01 -8.35
C THR A 477 -13.57 -10.68 -7.64
N ASP A 478 -13.56 -9.56 -8.37
CA ASP A 478 -13.66 -8.21 -7.82
C ASP A 478 -14.74 -7.43 -8.57
N LEU A 479 -15.70 -6.88 -7.82
CA LEU A 479 -16.77 -6.02 -8.35
C LEU A 479 -16.92 -4.78 -7.48
N ASP A 480 -16.58 -3.62 -8.03
CA ASP A 480 -16.81 -2.33 -7.39
C ASP A 480 -17.76 -1.46 -8.22
N LEU A 481 -18.93 -1.20 -7.66
CA LEU A 481 -19.95 -0.30 -8.20
C LEU A 481 -20.35 0.74 -7.14
N SER A 482 -19.44 1.14 -6.27
CA SER A 482 -19.69 2.11 -5.21
C SER A 482 -19.99 3.50 -5.80
N ASN A 483 -20.87 4.25 -5.14
CA ASN A 483 -21.22 5.64 -5.53
C ASN A 483 -21.68 5.78 -6.99
N CYS A 484 -22.43 4.80 -7.52
CA CYS A 484 -22.89 4.74 -8.92
C CYS A 484 -24.35 5.14 -9.13
N SER A 485 -25.04 5.64 -8.09
CA SER A 485 -26.48 5.97 -8.11
C SER A 485 -27.36 4.76 -8.48
N ILE A 486 -26.96 3.55 -8.09
CA ILE A 486 -27.71 2.32 -8.32
C ILE A 486 -28.95 2.28 -7.43
N THR A 487 -30.08 1.82 -7.98
CA THR A 487 -31.37 1.65 -7.30
C THR A 487 -31.86 0.20 -7.39
N GLY A 488 -32.94 -0.12 -6.67
CA GLY A 488 -33.55 -1.45 -6.68
C GLY A 488 -32.87 -2.41 -5.71
N THR A 489 -33.07 -3.70 -5.90
CA THR A 489 -32.64 -4.73 -4.96
C THR A 489 -31.37 -5.43 -5.40
N LEU A 490 -30.61 -5.97 -4.44
CA LEU A 490 -29.46 -6.84 -4.75
C LEU A 490 -29.90 -8.07 -5.52
N PRO A 491 -29.25 -8.37 -6.66
CA PRO A 491 -29.64 -9.50 -7.49
C PRO A 491 -29.37 -10.85 -6.81
N LYS A 492 -30.33 -11.78 -6.87
CA LYS A 492 -30.17 -13.12 -6.30
C LYS A 492 -29.05 -13.95 -6.95
N TRP A 493 -28.68 -13.64 -8.21
CA TRP A 493 -27.61 -14.33 -8.91
C TRP A 493 -26.20 -14.08 -8.32
N LEU A 494 -26.02 -13.10 -7.41
CA LEU A 494 -24.75 -12.88 -6.70
C LEU A 494 -24.30 -14.13 -5.92
N SER A 495 -25.25 -14.93 -5.41
CA SER A 495 -24.93 -16.21 -4.73
C SER A 495 -24.31 -17.25 -5.65
N SER A 496 -24.45 -17.09 -6.98
CA SER A 496 -23.94 -18.04 -7.97
C SER A 496 -22.48 -17.85 -8.35
N PHE A 497 -21.86 -16.75 -7.90
CA PHE A 497 -20.45 -16.48 -8.14
C PHE A 497 -19.58 -17.26 -7.15
N ARG A 498 -18.82 -18.23 -7.65
CA ARG A 498 -17.96 -19.07 -6.80
C ARG A 498 -16.56 -18.49 -6.58
N ASN A 499 -16.19 -17.48 -7.36
CA ASN A 499 -14.87 -16.86 -7.32
C ASN A 499 -14.89 -15.44 -6.77
N LEU A 500 -16.09 -14.87 -6.54
CA LEU A 500 -16.20 -13.49 -6.06
C LEU A 500 -15.68 -13.40 -4.63
N THR A 501 -14.68 -12.55 -4.45
CA THR A 501 -14.00 -12.30 -3.18
C THR A 501 -14.26 -10.88 -2.70
N ILE A 502 -14.31 -9.90 -3.59
CA ILE A 502 -14.51 -8.49 -3.28
C ILE A 502 -15.82 -8.01 -3.89
N LEU A 503 -16.71 -7.45 -3.06
CA LEU A 503 -17.96 -6.84 -3.50
C LEU A 503 -18.16 -5.50 -2.79
N TYR A 504 -17.97 -4.41 -3.54
CA TYR A 504 -18.18 -3.04 -3.08
C TYR A 504 -19.37 -2.41 -3.82
N LEU A 505 -20.40 -2.04 -3.05
CA LEU A 505 -21.64 -1.40 -3.52
C LEU A 505 -22.03 -0.22 -2.63
N SER A 506 -21.07 0.35 -1.91
CA SER A 506 -21.33 1.42 -0.95
C SER A 506 -21.88 2.69 -1.60
N ASN A 507 -22.54 3.52 -0.80
CA ASN A 507 -23.04 4.84 -1.20
C ASN A 507 -23.95 4.83 -2.46
N ASN A 508 -24.88 3.86 -2.51
CA ASN A 508 -25.88 3.74 -3.54
C ASN A 508 -27.30 3.93 -2.96
N HIS A 509 -28.32 3.63 -3.72
CA HIS A 509 -29.73 3.70 -3.31
C HIS A 509 -30.37 2.31 -3.36
N ILE A 510 -29.58 1.26 -3.04
CA ILE A 510 -30.03 -0.12 -3.05
C ILE A 510 -31.01 -0.33 -1.89
N GLU A 511 -32.08 -1.09 -2.14
CA GLU A 511 -33.16 -1.35 -1.19
C GLU A 511 -33.42 -2.84 -0.97
N GLY A 512 -34.24 -3.15 0.02
CA GLY A 512 -34.65 -4.53 0.30
C GLY A 512 -33.62 -5.33 1.12
N PRO A 513 -33.85 -6.62 1.31
CA PRO A 513 -32.97 -7.46 2.11
C PRO A 513 -31.70 -7.89 1.34
N ILE A 514 -30.65 -8.18 2.09
CA ILE A 514 -29.42 -8.80 1.54
C ILE A 514 -29.77 -10.24 1.15
N PRO A 515 -29.57 -10.67 -0.12
CA PRO A 515 -29.76 -12.05 -0.51
C PRO A 515 -28.62 -12.94 0.02
N GLU A 516 -28.75 -14.26 -0.15
CA GLU A 516 -27.61 -15.15 0.02
C GLU A 516 -26.44 -14.72 -0.87
N LEU A 517 -25.23 -14.65 -0.31
CA LEU A 517 -24.00 -14.27 -1.00
C LEU A 517 -23.02 -15.44 -1.05
N ALA A 518 -21.99 -15.33 -1.89
CA ALA A 518 -20.97 -16.35 -2.02
C ALA A 518 -20.14 -16.48 -0.73
N SER A 519 -19.85 -17.72 -0.33
CA SER A 519 -19.02 -18.00 0.86
C SER A 519 -17.52 -17.70 0.66
N THR A 520 -17.11 -17.34 -0.54
CA THR A 520 -15.73 -16.98 -0.92
C THR A 520 -15.36 -15.54 -0.61
N MET A 521 -16.31 -14.72 -0.15
CA MET A 521 -16.08 -13.29 0.16
C MET A 521 -14.95 -13.10 1.16
N THR A 522 -14.03 -12.22 0.82
CA THR A 522 -13.01 -11.64 1.71
C THR A 522 -13.37 -10.22 2.12
N ASP A 523 -13.96 -9.46 1.20
CA ASP A 523 -14.29 -8.05 1.40
C ASP A 523 -15.73 -7.77 0.94
N LEU A 524 -16.53 -7.21 1.83
CA LEU A 524 -17.92 -6.86 1.56
C LEU A 524 -18.24 -5.47 2.11
N ASP A 525 -18.53 -4.54 1.21
CA ASP A 525 -19.01 -3.19 1.56
C ASP A 525 -20.37 -2.90 0.91
N LEU A 526 -21.41 -2.83 1.73
CA LEU A 526 -22.76 -2.40 1.36
C LEU A 526 -23.16 -1.11 2.09
N SER A 527 -22.19 -0.39 2.66
CA SER A 527 -22.45 0.77 3.50
C SER A 527 -23.12 1.93 2.76
N GLY A 528 -23.81 2.80 3.49
CA GLY A 528 -24.35 4.03 2.92
C GLY A 528 -25.52 3.86 1.94
N ASN A 529 -26.18 2.70 1.90
CA ASN A 529 -27.31 2.50 0.99
C ASN A 529 -28.64 3.03 1.57
N MET A 530 -28.75 3.24 2.87
CA MET A 530 -29.88 3.82 3.59
C MET A 530 -31.25 3.13 3.43
N LEU A 531 -31.42 2.20 2.50
CA LEU A 531 -32.67 1.48 2.22
C LEU A 531 -32.52 -0.04 2.30
N ILE A 532 -31.30 -0.57 2.43
CA ILE A 532 -31.07 -2.00 2.71
C ILE A 532 -31.64 -2.31 4.10
N ASN A 533 -32.48 -3.34 4.18
CA ASN A 533 -33.21 -3.71 5.39
C ASN A 533 -33.22 -5.22 5.65
N GLY A 534 -33.94 -5.64 6.68
CA GLY A 534 -33.99 -7.05 7.09
C GLY A 534 -32.81 -7.43 7.99
N SER A 535 -32.61 -8.72 8.19
CA SER A 535 -31.52 -9.28 9.00
C SER A 535 -30.30 -9.68 8.15
N ILE A 536 -29.17 -9.85 8.79
CA ILE A 536 -27.99 -10.49 8.16
C ILE A 536 -28.36 -11.94 7.83
N PRO A 537 -28.17 -12.42 6.58
CA PRO A 537 -28.49 -13.79 6.20
C PRO A 537 -27.57 -14.82 6.89
N ASP A 538 -28.08 -16.02 7.14
CA ASP A 538 -27.32 -17.11 7.74
C ASP A 538 -26.12 -17.57 6.90
N SER A 539 -26.13 -17.29 5.59
CA SER A 539 -24.99 -17.55 4.70
C SER A 539 -23.71 -16.83 5.08
N PHE A 540 -23.80 -15.70 5.80
CA PHE A 540 -22.62 -14.99 6.31
C PHE A 540 -21.79 -15.91 7.23
N CYS A 541 -22.43 -16.80 8.00
CA CYS A 541 -21.72 -17.75 8.85
C CYS A 541 -20.83 -18.75 8.08
N GLN A 542 -20.93 -18.81 6.76
CA GLN A 542 -20.10 -19.65 5.89
C GLN A 542 -18.89 -18.91 5.30
N MET A 543 -18.80 -17.59 5.44
CA MET A 543 -17.75 -16.74 4.87
C MET A 543 -16.49 -16.76 5.76
N LYS A 544 -15.80 -17.89 5.84
CA LYS A 544 -14.64 -18.07 6.75
C LYS A 544 -13.45 -17.17 6.43
N SER A 545 -13.30 -16.78 5.18
CA SER A 545 -12.20 -15.94 4.70
C SER A 545 -12.50 -14.43 4.79
N LEU A 546 -13.66 -14.06 5.35
CA LEU A 546 -14.06 -12.65 5.44
C LEU A 546 -13.03 -11.87 6.27
N TYR A 547 -12.48 -10.83 5.66
CA TYR A 547 -11.45 -9.95 6.21
C TYR A 547 -12.02 -8.57 6.54
N TRP A 548 -12.85 -8.03 5.63
CA TRP A 548 -13.47 -6.71 5.73
C TRP A 548 -14.99 -6.80 5.57
N LEU A 549 -15.73 -6.28 6.54
CA LEU A 549 -17.18 -6.20 6.50
C LEU A 549 -17.64 -4.79 6.86
N ASP A 550 -18.27 -4.09 5.90
CA ASP A 550 -18.94 -2.82 6.17
C ASP A 550 -20.41 -2.86 5.71
N LEU A 551 -21.33 -2.85 6.67
CA LEU A 551 -22.78 -2.75 6.45
C LEU A 551 -23.35 -1.46 7.08
N SER A 552 -22.49 -0.51 7.41
CA SER A 552 -22.89 0.70 8.14
C SER A 552 -23.82 1.62 7.33
N LYS A 553 -24.53 2.52 8.03
CA LYS A 553 -25.41 3.52 7.42
C LYS A 553 -26.49 2.90 6.53
N ASN A 554 -27.20 1.87 7.08
CA ASN A 554 -28.32 1.16 6.42
C ASN A 554 -29.56 1.09 7.33
N ARG A 555 -30.54 0.23 7.00
CA ARG A 555 -31.74 -0.06 7.83
C ARG A 555 -31.81 -1.52 8.27
N LEU A 556 -30.65 -2.19 8.34
CA LEU A 556 -30.58 -3.57 8.80
C LEU A 556 -31.08 -3.67 10.24
N SER A 557 -31.76 -4.77 10.56
CA SER A 557 -32.44 -4.97 11.84
C SER A 557 -32.33 -6.42 12.32
N GLY A 558 -32.86 -6.68 13.50
CA GLY A 558 -32.76 -8.00 14.13
C GLY A 558 -31.47 -8.18 14.92
N ASN A 559 -31.22 -9.41 15.35
CA ASN A 559 -30.05 -9.74 16.14
C ASN A 559 -28.84 -10.06 15.25
N LEU A 560 -27.64 -9.85 15.77
CA LEU A 560 -26.43 -10.36 15.13
C LEU A 560 -26.40 -11.89 15.17
N PRO A 561 -25.94 -12.58 14.12
CA PRO A 561 -25.82 -14.02 14.12
C PRO A 561 -24.79 -14.49 15.15
N ASP A 562 -25.03 -15.62 15.81
CA ASP A 562 -24.12 -16.19 16.83
C ASP A 562 -23.09 -17.13 16.21
N CYS A 563 -22.33 -16.61 15.21
CA CYS A 563 -21.33 -17.41 14.48
C CYS A 563 -20.00 -16.66 14.25
N TRP A 564 -19.73 -15.61 15.01
CA TRP A 564 -18.54 -14.78 14.84
C TRP A 564 -17.23 -15.57 14.97
N GLY A 565 -17.23 -16.67 15.74
CA GLY A 565 -16.07 -17.56 15.83
C GLY A 565 -15.69 -18.27 14.52
N ASN A 566 -16.56 -18.23 13.50
CA ASN A 566 -16.26 -18.80 12.20
C ASN A 566 -15.43 -17.84 11.31
N PHE A 567 -15.35 -16.56 11.66
CA PHE A 567 -14.62 -15.56 10.88
C PHE A 567 -13.15 -15.51 11.31
N GLU A 568 -12.38 -16.50 10.89
CA GLU A 568 -10.98 -16.66 11.29
C GLU A 568 -10.07 -15.52 10.81
N SER A 569 -10.43 -14.86 9.71
CA SER A 569 -9.62 -13.81 9.06
C SER A 569 -10.14 -12.39 9.31
N LEU A 570 -11.29 -12.22 9.99
CA LEU A 570 -11.96 -10.93 10.09
C LEU A 570 -11.14 -9.92 10.90
N VAL A 571 -10.78 -8.83 10.26
CA VAL A 571 -10.06 -7.71 10.87
C VAL A 571 -10.98 -6.53 11.13
N THR A 572 -11.89 -6.23 10.21
CA THR A 572 -12.78 -5.06 10.32
C THR A 572 -14.24 -5.46 10.22
N ALA A 573 -15.04 -5.04 11.20
CA ALA A 573 -16.49 -5.18 11.20
C ALA A 573 -17.15 -3.83 11.53
N ARG A 574 -17.80 -3.21 10.54
CA ARG A 574 -18.53 -1.95 10.66
C ARG A 574 -20.00 -2.19 10.42
N LEU A 575 -20.81 -2.02 11.48
CA LEU A 575 -22.27 -2.21 11.48
C LEU A 575 -23.00 -0.98 12.03
N SER A 576 -22.28 0.14 12.17
CA SER A 576 -22.80 1.37 12.77
C SER A 576 -23.96 1.96 11.98
N SER A 577 -24.83 2.72 12.66
CA SER A 577 -25.93 3.45 12.03
C SER A 577 -26.89 2.52 11.28
N ASN A 578 -27.44 1.55 12.03
CA ASN A 578 -28.47 0.60 11.61
C ASN A 578 -29.59 0.49 12.65
N GLN A 579 -30.41 -0.54 12.56
CA GLN A 579 -31.50 -0.83 13.50
C GLN A 579 -31.31 -2.20 14.18
N PHE A 580 -30.06 -2.68 14.32
CA PHE A 580 -29.77 -3.93 15.02
C PHE A 580 -30.21 -3.84 16.49
N SER A 581 -30.64 -4.97 17.02
CA SER A 581 -31.18 -5.08 18.39
C SER A 581 -30.72 -6.37 19.06
N GLY A 582 -31.17 -6.59 20.29
CA GLY A 582 -30.74 -7.73 21.08
C GLY A 582 -29.32 -7.61 21.61
N ASP A 583 -28.80 -8.68 22.16
CA ASP A 583 -27.48 -8.69 22.78
C ASP A 583 -26.37 -8.87 21.74
N ILE A 584 -25.20 -8.28 22.00
CA ILE A 584 -23.98 -8.58 21.25
C ILE A 584 -23.55 -10.02 21.60
N PRO A 585 -23.44 -10.94 20.61
CA PRO A 585 -23.23 -12.36 20.91
C PRO A 585 -21.83 -12.63 21.46
N ASN A 586 -21.75 -13.57 22.41
CA ASN A 586 -20.47 -13.99 23.01
C ASN A 586 -19.50 -14.64 22.01
N SER A 587 -20.01 -15.18 20.90
CA SER A 587 -19.18 -15.74 19.82
C SER A 587 -18.25 -14.71 19.18
N ILE A 588 -18.51 -13.39 19.37
CA ILE A 588 -17.65 -12.32 18.84
C ILE A 588 -16.20 -12.43 19.31
N GLY A 589 -15.99 -12.93 20.54
CA GLY A 589 -14.65 -13.21 21.07
C GLY A 589 -13.93 -14.38 20.41
N GLY A 590 -14.57 -15.07 19.46
CA GLY A 590 -13.94 -16.10 18.63
C GLY A 590 -13.31 -15.53 17.33
N ALA A 591 -13.59 -14.28 16.97
CA ALA A 591 -12.93 -13.57 15.87
C ALA A 591 -11.58 -13.00 16.37
N TYR A 592 -10.59 -13.86 16.55
CA TYR A 592 -9.33 -13.52 17.22
C TYR A 592 -8.51 -12.44 16.53
N ASN A 593 -8.67 -12.25 15.21
CA ASN A 593 -7.96 -11.26 14.40
C ASN A 593 -8.68 -9.90 14.33
N LEU A 594 -9.83 -9.77 15.00
CA LEU A 594 -10.64 -8.56 14.95
C LEU A 594 -9.87 -7.37 15.53
N GLY A 595 -9.60 -6.37 14.67
CA GLY A 595 -8.91 -5.12 15.00
C GLY A 595 -9.85 -3.94 15.17
N PHE A 596 -10.95 -3.91 14.40
CA PHE A 596 -11.88 -2.79 14.35
C PHE A 596 -13.32 -3.30 14.48
N LEU A 597 -13.99 -2.93 15.56
CA LEU A 597 -15.39 -3.24 15.78
C LEU A 597 -16.20 -1.97 16.01
N GLN A 598 -17.10 -1.65 15.06
CA GLN A 598 -17.96 -0.47 15.12
C GLN A 598 -19.42 -0.90 15.05
N LEU A 599 -20.13 -0.77 16.15
CA LEU A 599 -21.56 -1.12 16.35
C LEU A 599 -22.39 0.10 16.77
N SER A 600 -21.84 1.30 16.72
CA SER A 600 -22.48 2.52 17.24
C SER A 600 -23.76 2.87 16.50
N ASN A 601 -24.63 3.66 17.16
CA ASN A 601 -25.89 4.13 16.62
C ASN A 601 -26.80 2.98 16.13
N ASN A 602 -27.14 2.10 17.06
CA ASN A 602 -28.03 0.95 16.90
C ASN A 602 -29.01 0.83 18.10
N SER A 603 -29.64 -0.31 18.29
CA SER A 603 -30.51 -0.60 19.42
C SER A 603 -30.07 -1.81 20.22
N PHE A 604 -28.76 -2.08 20.30
CA PHE A 604 -28.24 -3.19 21.09
C PHE A 604 -28.54 -3.05 22.58
N THR A 605 -28.86 -4.17 23.22
CA THR A 605 -29.20 -4.30 24.63
C THR A 605 -28.25 -5.23 25.37
N GLY A 606 -28.50 -5.46 26.66
CA GLY A 606 -27.71 -6.40 27.47
C GLY A 606 -26.33 -5.87 27.84
N GLN A 607 -25.43 -6.78 28.18
CA GLN A 607 -24.09 -6.44 28.64
C GLN A 607 -23.06 -6.56 27.53
N LEU A 608 -21.99 -5.78 27.63
CA LEU A 608 -20.87 -5.93 26.72
C LEU A 608 -20.18 -7.30 26.96
N PRO A 609 -20.00 -8.13 25.92
CA PRO A 609 -19.45 -9.46 26.07
C PRO A 609 -18.04 -9.47 26.68
N THR A 610 -17.86 -10.22 27.77
CA THR A 610 -16.53 -10.40 28.38
C THR A 610 -15.55 -11.15 27.48
N THR A 611 -16.04 -11.88 26.48
CA THR A 611 -15.24 -12.62 25.50
C THR A 611 -14.48 -11.71 24.53
N LEU A 612 -14.84 -10.43 24.41
CA LEU A 612 -14.08 -9.45 23.62
C LEU A 612 -12.60 -9.35 24.03
N LYS A 613 -12.27 -9.69 25.27
CA LYS A 613 -10.87 -9.81 25.73
C LYS A 613 -10.02 -10.80 24.92
N ASN A 614 -10.65 -11.72 24.18
CA ASN A 614 -9.96 -12.71 23.35
C ASN A 614 -9.55 -12.13 21.97
N CYS A 615 -10.10 -10.97 21.56
CA CYS A 615 -9.72 -10.27 20.35
C CYS A 615 -8.44 -9.49 20.61
N LEU A 616 -7.30 -10.17 20.52
CA LEU A 616 -5.99 -9.66 20.97
C LEU A 616 -5.46 -8.49 20.13
N TRP A 617 -5.97 -8.33 18.91
CA TRP A 617 -5.59 -7.27 17.96
C TRP A 617 -6.54 -6.08 17.97
N LEU A 618 -7.53 -6.07 18.90
CA LEU A 618 -8.56 -5.04 18.93
C LEU A 618 -7.95 -3.67 19.25
N MET A 619 -7.96 -2.78 18.25
CA MET A 619 -7.48 -1.40 18.32
C MET A 619 -8.62 -0.39 18.47
N LEU A 620 -9.78 -0.67 17.88
CA LEU A 620 -10.95 0.20 17.94
C LEU A 620 -12.19 -0.58 18.37
N LEU A 621 -12.85 -0.12 19.42
CA LEU A 621 -14.16 -0.54 19.83
C LEU A 621 -15.09 0.66 19.97
N ASP A 622 -16.07 0.74 19.08
CA ASP A 622 -17.15 1.75 19.15
C ASP A 622 -18.50 1.05 19.26
N VAL A 623 -19.11 1.13 20.41
CA VAL A 623 -20.49 0.66 20.69
C VAL A 623 -21.37 1.82 21.20
N GLY A 624 -20.97 3.06 20.95
CA GLY A 624 -21.70 4.24 21.37
C GLY A 624 -23.12 4.30 20.82
N GLU A 625 -23.97 5.10 21.46
CA GLU A 625 -25.34 5.35 20.98
C GLU A 625 -26.16 4.06 20.81
N ASN A 626 -26.23 3.27 21.89
CA ASN A 626 -27.02 2.06 21.98
C ASN A 626 -27.81 2.03 23.30
N LYS A 627 -28.36 0.86 23.67
CA LYS A 627 -29.06 0.61 24.95
C LYS A 627 -28.35 -0.44 25.78
N LEU A 628 -27.02 -0.54 25.63
CA LEU A 628 -26.19 -1.47 26.42
C LEU A 628 -26.19 -1.05 27.88
N SER A 629 -26.25 -2.03 28.76
CA SER A 629 -26.34 -1.78 30.19
C SER A 629 -25.35 -2.69 30.95
N GLY A 630 -25.37 -2.58 32.27
CA GLY A 630 -24.48 -3.38 33.12
C GLY A 630 -23.23 -2.62 33.57
N LYS A 631 -22.30 -3.32 34.18
CA LYS A 631 -21.00 -2.77 34.57
C LYS A 631 -20.05 -2.76 33.39
N LEU A 632 -19.15 -1.78 33.38
CA LEU A 632 -18.02 -1.82 32.46
C LEU A 632 -17.18 -3.07 32.69
N PRO A 633 -16.85 -3.87 31.65
CA PRO A 633 -16.10 -5.11 31.84
C PRO A 633 -14.68 -4.83 32.33
N GLU A 634 -14.20 -5.71 33.23
CA GLU A 634 -12.79 -5.71 33.63
C GLU A 634 -11.98 -6.41 32.54
N TRP A 635 -11.21 -5.62 31.76
CA TRP A 635 -10.35 -6.15 30.72
C TRP A 635 -8.89 -6.17 31.15
N ASP A 636 -8.31 -7.36 31.16
CA ASP A 636 -6.88 -7.56 31.29
C ASP A 636 -6.26 -7.72 29.89
N ILE A 637 -6.12 -6.60 29.17
CA ILE A 637 -5.58 -6.58 27.79
C ILE A 637 -4.07 -6.27 27.81
N GLY A 638 -3.44 -6.25 28.99
CA GLY A 638 -2.10 -5.71 29.21
C GLY A 638 -0.92 -6.54 28.68
N GLN A 639 -1.13 -7.63 27.93
CA GLN A 639 -0.03 -8.51 27.50
C GLN A 639 0.41 -8.31 26.03
N TYR A 640 -0.26 -7.45 25.22
CA TYR A 640 0.05 -7.32 23.80
C TYR A 640 0.47 -5.89 23.41
N PRO A 641 1.51 -5.74 22.58
CA PRO A 641 2.11 -4.44 22.25
C PRO A 641 1.18 -3.50 21.46
N ASP A 642 0.14 -4.03 20.80
CA ASP A 642 -0.75 -3.25 19.91
C ASP A 642 -2.17 -3.08 20.47
N GLY A 643 -2.33 -2.98 21.79
CA GLY A 643 -3.60 -2.86 22.47
C GLY A 643 -4.52 -1.70 22.04
N LEU A 644 -5.72 -1.69 22.62
CA LEU A 644 -6.82 -0.78 22.30
C LEU A 644 -6.38 0.69 22.34
N ARG A 645 -6.68 1.42 21.23
CA ARG A 645 -6.39 2.85 21.04
C ARG A 645 -7.65 3.70 21.14
N PHE A 646 -8.79 3.18 20.69
CA PHE A 646 -10.05 3.89 20.60
C PHE A 646 -11.14 3.08 21.30
N LEU A 647 -11.68 3.64 22.39
CA LEU A 647 -12.77 3.06 23.15
C LEU A 647 -13.89 4.10 23.27
N ARG A 648 -15.00 3.84 22.57
CA ARG A 648 -16.19 4.70 22.57
C ARG A 648 -17.40 3.91 23.04
N LEU A 649 -17.90 4.25 24.23
CA LEU A 649 -19.06 3.64 24.90
C LEU A 649 -20.16 4.67 25.19
N ARG A 650 -20.04 5.88 24.64
CA ARG A 650 -20.95 7.01 24.95
C ARG A 650 -22.40 6.67 24.66
N ASN A 651 -23.33 7.38 25.36
CA ASN A 651 -24.76 7.29 25.16
C ASN A 651 -25.28 5.85 25.21
N ASN A 652 -25.11 5.24 26.39
CA ASN A 652 -25.58 3.91 26.77
C ASN A 652 -26.14 3.95 28.21
N GLU A 653 -26.46 2.79 28.77
CA GLU A 653 -26.99 2.66 30.14
C GLU A 653 -25.99 2.00 31.09
N PHE A 654 -24.68 2.13 30.85
CA PHE A 654 -23.63 1.58 31.74
C PHE A 654 -23.66 2.27 33.09
N TYR A 655 -23.50 1.48 34.14
CA TYR A 655 -23.52 1.95 35.52
C TYR A 655 -22.36 1.38 36.34
N ASP A 656 -22.26 1.79 37.64
CA ASP A 656 -21.17 1.48 38.57
C ASP A 656 -19.89 2.28 38.27
N ILE A 657 -18.76 1.86 38.80
CA ILE A 657 -17.50 2.61 38.72
C ILE A 657 -16.74 2.34 37.42
N ILE A 658 -15.87 3.26 37.05
CA ILE A 658 -14.85 3.01 36.02
C ILE A 658 -13.81 2.06 36.59
N PRO A 659 -13.61 0.85 36.02
CA PRO A 659 -12.70 -0.14 36.59
C PRO A 659 -11.25 0.32 36.55
N SER A 660 -10.47 -0.01 37.60
CA SER A 660 -9.04 0.31 37.62
C SER A 660 -8.23 -0.48 36.57
N SER A 661 -8.75 -1.58 36.05
CA SER A 661 -8.16 -2.34 34.94
C SER A 661 -8.01 -1.50 33.66
N TYR A 662 -8.86 -0.45 33.46
CA TYR A 662 -8.71 0.46 32.31
C TYR A 662 -7.37 1.21 32.29
N CYS A 663 -6.72 1.34 33.42
CA CYS A 663 -5.37 1.92 33.52
C CYS A 663 -4.28 1.10 32.80
N GLN A 664 -4.59 -0.16 32.50
CA GLN A 664 -3.69 -1.03 31.72
C GLN A 664 -3.79 -0.76 30.20
N LEU A 665 -4.83 -0.05 29.77
CA LEU A 665 -5.01 0.38 28.37
C LEU A 665 -4.11 1.58 28.05
N TYR A 666 -2.82 1.47 28.31
CA TYR A 666 -1.87 2.61 28.26
C TYR A 666 -1.71 3.24 26.87
N ARG A 667 -2.13 2.55 25.80
CA ARG A 667 -2.07 3.06 24.40
C ARG A 667 -3.30 3.84 23.98
N LEU A 668 -4.33 3.98 24.85
CA LEU A 668 -5.53 4.72 24.52
C LEU A 668 -5.20 6.16 24.10
N GLN A 669 -5.77 6.53 22.95
CA GLN A 669 -5.77 7.89 22.38
C GLN A 669 -7.15 8.53 22.54
N ILE A 670 -8.22 7.73 22.45
CA ILE A 670 -9.58 8.21 22.67
C ILE A 670 -10.27 7.31 23.70
N LEU A 671 -10.80 7.94 24.74
CA LEU A 671 -11.69 7.32 25.72
C LEU A 671 -12.95 8.17 25.84
N ASP A 672 -14.07 7.70 25.28
CA ASP A 672 -15.37 8.34 25.37
C ASP A 672 -16.36 7.45 26.13
N LEU A 673 -16.61 7.80 27.38
CA LEU A 673 -17.60 7.15 28.27
C LEU A 673 -18.79 8.10 28.57
N ALA A 674 -18.94 9.15 27.80
CA ALA A 674 -19.95 10.19 28.04
C ALA A 674 -21.38 9.66 27.98
N GLN A 675 -22.31 10.37 28.64
CA GLN A 675 -23.73 10.07 28.56
C GLN A 675 -24.06 8.63 28.99
N ASN A 676 -23.63 8.26 30.18
CA ASN A 676 -23.91 6.98 30.85
C ASN A 676 -24.39 7.23 32.29
N ASN A 677 -24.54 6.14 33.07
CA ASN A 677 -24.92 6.22 34.48
C ASN A 677 -23.76 5.84 35.42
N LEU A 678 -22.52 6.15 35.01
CA LEU A 678 -21.31 5.81 35.76
C LEU A 678 -21.22 6.60 37.06
N THR A 679 -20.72 5.97 38.11
CA THR A 679 -20.61 6.54 39.46
C THR A 679 -19.18 6.42 39.99
N GLY A 680 -18.95 6.88 41.21
CA GLY A 680 -17.65 6.80 41.88
C GLY A 680 -16.65 7.84 41.36
N ASN A 681 -15.40 7.68 41.73
CA ASN A 681 -14.35 8.63 41.44
C ASN A 681 -13.70 8.31 40.07
N ILE A 682 -13.18 9.37 39.43
CA ILE A 682 -12.29 9.21 38.25
C ILE A 682 -11.01 8.50 38.71
N PRO A 683 -10.62 7.34 38.14
CA PRO A 683 -9.40 6.65 38.55
C PRO A 683 -8.15 7.50 38.32
N HIS A 684 -7.30 7.60 39.34
CA HIS A 684 -6.07 8.41 39.28
C HIS A 684 -5.10 8.01 38.15
N CYS A 685 -5.12 6.75 37.77
CA CYS A 685 -4.20 6.17 36.79
C CYS A 685 -4.59 6.48 35.32
N LEU A 686 -5.77 7.05 35.05
CA LEU A 686 -6.10 7.52 33.68
C LEU A 686 -5.11 8.60 33.18
N GLY A 687 -4.40 9.28 34.09
CA GLY A 687 -3.31 10.17 33.73
C GLY A 687 -2.05 9.49 33.14
N ASN A 688 -1.98 8.16 33.13
CA ASN A 688 -0.82 7.40 32.67
C ASN A 688 -0.94 6.89 31.22
N PHE A 689 -1.95 7.31 30.47
CA PHE A 689 -2.12 6.88 29.09
C PHE A 689 -0.99 7.42 28.20
N PHE A 690 -0.09 6.53 27.81
CA PHE A 690 1.03 6.87 26.92
C PHE A 690 0.53 7.33 25.53
N GLY A 691 -0.58 6.76 25.04
CA GLY A 691 -1.22 7.16 23.78
C GLY A 691 -1.73 8.62 23.77
N MET A 692 -1.83 9.27 24.94
CA MET A 692 -2.24 10.68 25.11
C MET A 692 -1.05 11.62 25.35
N VAL A 693 0.17 11.16 25.15
CA VAL A 693 1.42 11.94 25.28
C VAL A 693 1.86 12.45 23.91
N LYS A 694 2.36 13.65 23.80
CA LYS A 694 2.75 14.29 22.53
C LYS A 694 3.74 13.47 21.70
N ASP A 695 4.67 12.77 22.35
CA ASP A 695 5.66 11.92 21.68
C ASP A 695 5.22 10.45 21.59
N GLY A 696 4.03 10.13 22.09
CA GLY A 696 3.45 8.80 22.11
C GLY A 696 2.52 8.49 20.94
N LEU A 697 2.37 9.41 19.99
CA LEU A 697 1.52 9.21 18.83
C LEU A 697 2.14 8.18 17.90
N PHE A 698 1.40 7.08 17.69
CA PHE A 698 1.80 6.02 16.77
C PHE A 698 1.39 6.43 15.35
N ASN A 699 2.37 6.67 14.48
CA ASN A 699 2.17 7.00 13.06
C ASN A 699 1.74 5.79 12.20
N GLN A 700 1.09 4.79 12.78
CA GLN A 700 0.54 3.70 11.96
C GLN A 700 -0.78 4.15 11.36
N ASP A 701 -0.86 4.07 10.05
CA ASP A 701 -2.09 4.30 9.31
C ASP A 701 -3.16 3.31 9.80
N LEU A 702 -4.28 3.83 10.27
CA LEU A 702 -5.44 3.05 10.72
C LEU A 702 -6.36 2.68 9.54
N GLY A 703 -5.87 2.88 8.30
CA GLY A 703 -6.68 2.73 7.11
C GLY A 703 -7.86 3.70 7.08
N ASP A 704 -8.96 3.29 6.49
CA ASP A 704 -10.17 4.12 6.34
C ASP A 704 -11.08 4.13 7.59
N ALA A 705 -10.54 3.94 8.80
CA ALA A 705 -11.34 4.01 10.02
C ALA A 705 -11.92 5.42 10.19
N SER A 706 -13.25 5.54 10.11
CA SER A 706 -13.96 6.77 10.50
C SER A 706 -14.41 6.66 11.94
N LEU A 707 -14.27 7.74 12.68
CA LEU A 707 -14.70 7.83 14.08
C LEU A 707 -15.44 9.14 14.31
N SER A 708 -16.59 9.07 14.99
CA SER A 708 -17.37 10.26 15.38
C SER A 708 -17.04 10.65 16.82
N GLU A 709 -16.53 11.86 17.04
CA GLU A 709 -16.13 12.37 18.33
C GLU A 709 -16.70 13.75 18.62
N VAL A 710 -16.96 14.03 19.89
CA VAL A 710 -17.36 15.37 20.33
C VAL A 710 -16.13 16.21 20.60
N MET A 711 -15.90 17.19 19.75
CA MET A 711 -14.83 18.18 19.94
C MET A 711 -15.40 19.60 19.86
N LYS A 712 -14.95 20.45 20.78
CA LYS A 712 -15.41 21.85 20.83
C LYS A 712 -16.95 21.98 20.93
N GLY A 713 -17.57 21.03 21.62
CA GLY A 713 -19.03 20.98 21.80
C GLY A 713 -19.83 20.50 20.58
N VAL A 714 -19.19 20.06 19.51
CA VAL A 714 -19.81 19.57 18.26
C VAL A 714 -19.36 18.16 17.94
N MET A 715 -20.31 17.32 17.50
CA MET A 715 -19.99 15.99 16.96
C MET A 715 -19.33 16.15 15.59
N MET A 716 -18.14 15.59 15.44
CA MET A 716 -17.35 15.62 14.20
C MET A 716 -17.01 14.21 13.78
N GLU A 717 -17.08 13.92 12.48
CA GLU A 717 -16.62 12.65 11.91
C GLU A 717 -15.16 12.83 11.45
N TYR A 718 -14.25 12.05 12.04
CA TYR A 718 -12.83 12.01 11.70
C TYR A 718 -12.57 10.78 10.84
N THR A 719 -11.96 10.96 9.68
CA THR A 719 -11.56 9.89 8.77
C THR A 719 -10.04 9.72 8.81
N LYS A 720 -9.30 10.14 7.81
CA LYS A 720 -7.83 10.02 7.74
C LYS A 720 -7.07 10.75 8.86
N THR A 721 -7.70 11.73 9.52
CA THR A 721 -7.11 12.48 10.65
C THR A 721 -7.39 11.86 12.01
N SER A 722 -8.14 10.75 12.08
CA SER A 722 -8.48 10.07 13.34
C SER A 722 -7.23 9.66 14.14
N THR A 723 -6.15 9.29 13.46
CA THR A 723 -4.87 8.91 14.06
C THR A 723 -4.22 10.02 14.89
N TYR A 724 -4.54 11.28 14.60
CA TYR A 724 -3.98 12.45 15.30
C TYR A 724 -4.92 13.02 16.36
N THR A 725 -6.13 12.50 16.50
CA THR A 725 -7.11 12.99 17.48
C THR A 725 -6.91 12.29 18.81
N VAL A 726 -6.78 13.06 19.89
CA VAL A 726 -6.61 12.55 21.25
C VAL A 726 -7.67 13.19 22.14
N ASN A 727 -8.57 12.38 22.71
CA ASN A 727 -9.75 12.89 23.43
C ASN A 727 -10.09 12.06 24.67
N LEU A 728 -10.49 12.74 25.74
CA LEU A 728 -11.01 12.14 26.97
C LEU A 728 -12.36 12.78 27.31
N ASP A 729 -13.44 12.05 27.07
CA ASP A 729 -14.81 12.49 27.38
C ASP A 729 -15.49 11.57 28.40
N LEU A 730 -15.73 12.10 29.60
CA LEU A 730 -16.44 11.44 30.70
C LEU A 730 -17.72 12.21 31.05
N SER A 731 -18.17 13.12 30.22
CA SER A 731 -19.29 14.03 30.49
C SER A 731 -20.62 13.31 30.68
N SER A 732 -21.56 14.01 31.31
CA SER A 732 -22.94 13.50 31.47
C SER A 732 -22.98 12.11 32.11
N ASN A 733 -22.43 12.02 33.32
CA ASN A 733 -22.42 10.85 34.18
C ASN A 733 -22.76 11.24 35.65
N ASN A 734 -22.68 10.30 36.57
CA ASN A 734 -22.86 10.54 38.02
C ASN A 734 -21.52 10.47 38.78
N LEU A 735 -20.42 10.88 38.16
CA LEU A 735 -19.09 10.82 38.75
C LEU A 735 -18.97 11.83 39.89
N VAL A 736 -18.32 11.38 40.96
CA VAL A 736 -18.11 12.18 42.19
C VAL A 736 -16.62 12.33 42.50
N GLY A 737 -16.31 13.04 43.59
CA GLY A 737 -14.92 13.23 44.05
C GLY A 737 -14.22 14.37 43.32
N GLU A 738 -12.91 14.39 43.34
CA GLU A 738 -12.09 15.45 42.80
C GLU A 738 -11.55 15.07 41.41
N ILE A 739 -11.23 16.03 40.56
CA ILE A 739 -10.46 15.83 39.36
C ILE A 739 -9.05 15.39 39.78
N PRO A 740 -8.61 14.16 39.44
CA PRO A 740 -7.34 13.67 39.90
C PRO A 740 -6.18 14.57 39.46
N PRO A 741 -5.30 15.04 40.34
CA PRO A 741 -4.15 15.86 39.98
C PRO A 741 -3.27 15.17 38.92
N ASN A 742 -3.20 13.83 38.95
CA ASN A 742 -2.40 13.06 38.01
C ASN A 742 -2.87 13.18 36.54
N LEU A 743 -4.15 13.48 36.27
CA LEU A 743 -4.62 13.80 34.91
C LEU A 743 -3.84 14.96 34.28
N THR A 744 -3.36 15.90 35.10
CA THR A 744 -2.65 17.12 34.67
C THR A 744 -1.16 17.10 34.99
N ILE A 745 -0.69 16.24 35.91
CA ILE A 745 0.69 16.19 36.38
C ILE A 745 1.55 15.25 35.51
N THR A 746 0.99 14.19 34.98
CA THR A 746 1.72 13.11 34.40
C THR A 746 1.50 13.01 32.87
N ASN A 747 1.83 14.05 32.11
CA ASN A 747 2.16 13.89 30.72
C ASN A 747 1.03 13.72 29.68
N LEU A 748 -0.27 13.95 29.98
CA LEU A 748 -1.27 14.00 28.91
C LEU A 748 -1.08 15.25 28.00
N THR A 749 0.16 15.51 27.65
CA THR A 749 0.57 16.71 26.87
C THR A 749 0.09 16.70 25.43
N GLY A 750 -0.29 15.52 24.93
CA GLY A 750 -0.88 15.33 23.61
C GLY A 750 -2.42 15.42 23.59
N LEU A 751 -3.09 15.59 24.75
CA LEU A 751 -4.56 15.62 24.80
C LEU A 751 -5.10 16.89 24.13
N HIS A 752 -5.99 16.72 23.15
CA HIS A 752 -6.67 17.81 22.43
C HIS A 752 -8.01 18.19 23.07
N GLY A 753 -8.75 17.21 23.57
CA GLY A 753 -10.05 17.42 24.21
C GLY A 753 -10.16 16.80 25.58
N LEU A 754 -10.63 17.59 26.57
CA LEU A 754 -11.01 17.11 27.89
C LEU A 754 -12.41 17.60 28.22
N ASN A 755 -13.35 16.66 28.33
CA ASN A 755 -14.74 16.94 28.68
C ASN A 755 -15.15 16.15 29.95
N LEU A 756 -15.37 16.84 31.05
CA LEU A 756 -15.86 16.29 32.33
C LEU A 756 -17.20 16.93 32.75
N SER A 757 -17.85 17.63 31.82
CA SER A 757 -19.08 18.40 32.12
C SER A 757 -20.24 17.50 32.59
N ASN A 758 -21.20 18.12 33.23
CA ASN A 758 -22.43 17.48 33.66
C ASN A 758 -22.19 16.23 34.50
N ASN A 759 -21.50 16.42 35.64
CA ASN A 759 -21.16 15.41 36.64
C ASN A 759 -21.36 15.98 38.06
N HIS A 760 -20.95 15.25 39.08
CA HIS A 760 -21.00 15.72 40.50
C HIS A 760 -19.59 15.93 41.09
N LEU A 761 -18.62 16.30 40.23
CA LEU A 761 -17.24 16.52 40.66
C LEU A 761 -17.13 17.72 41.56
N ARG A 762 -16.26 17.61 42.59
CA ARG A 762 -16.04 18.61 43.63
C ARG A 762 -14.54 18.94 43.79
N GLY A 763 -14.22 19.86 44.67
CA GLY A 763 -12.84 20.26 44.92
C GLY A 763 -12.37 21.33 43.94
N ARG A 764 -11.10 21.46 43.70
CA ARG A 764 -10.51 22.52 42.87
C ARG A 764 -10.09 22.01 41.52
N ILE A 765 -10.10 22.89 40.53
CA ILE A 765 -9.43 22.62 39.24
C ILE A 765 -7.93 22.44 39.52
N PRO A 766 -7.30 21.36 39.03
CA PRO A 766 -5.87 21.12 39.27
C PRO A 766 -4.97 22.29 38.87
N ARG A 767 -4.03 22.67 39.75
CA ARG A 767 -3.15 23.85 39.52
C ARG A 767 -2.28 23.72 38.26
N ARG A 768 -2.04 22.52 37.77
CA ARG A 768 -1.18 22.22 36.63
C ARG A 768 -1.97 21.93 35.36
N ILE A 769 -3.24 22.32 35.29
CA ILE A 769 -4.08 22.14 34.06
C ILE A 769 -3.42 22.77 32.81
N GLY A 770 -2.65 23.85 33.00
CA GLY A 770 -1.93 24.53 31.92
C GLY A 770 -0.71 23.76 31.37
N ASP A 771 -0.34 22.63 31.96
CA ASP A 771 0.74 21.79 31.46
C ASP A 771 0.27 20.85 30.33
N MET A 772 -1.04 20.78 30.04
CA MET A 772 -1.64 20.08 28.91
C MET A 772 -1.56 20.95 27.64
N GLU A 773 -0.36 21.15 27.14
CA GLU A 773 -0.03 22.18 26.14
C GLU A 773 -0.81 22.05 24.83
N SER A 774 -1.20 20.84 24.42
CA SER A 774 -1.93 20.56 23.16
C SER A 774 -3.44 20.77 23.28
N LEU A 775 -3.97 21.14 24.48
CA LEU A 775 -5.39 21.17 24.72
C LEU A 775 -6.09 22.27 23.90
N GLU A 776 -7.06 21.86 23.09
CA GLU A 776 -7.87 22.73 22.25
C GLU A 776 -9.30 22.94 22.80
N SER A 777 -9.81 21.96 23.55
CA SER A 777 -11.15 21.98 24.12
C SER A 777 -11.15 21.55 25.58
N LEU A 778 -11.73 22.37 26.45
CA LEU A 778 -11.88 22.10 27.89
C LEU A 778 -13.29 22.42 28.32
N ASP A 779 -14.07 21.40 28.71
CA ASP A 779 -15.40 21.57 29.30
C ASP A 779 -15.47 20.92 30.68
N LEU A 780 -15.63 21.73 31.70
CA LEU A 780 -15.81 21.34 33.12
C LEU A 780 -17.16 21.84 33.67
N SER A 781 -18.07 22.29 32.80
CA SER A 781 -19.35 22.91 33.18
C SER A 781 -20.24 21.95 33.94
N SER A 782 -21.22 22.51 34.65
CA SER A 782 -22.25 21.74 35.35
C SER A 782 -21.67 20.68 36.30
N ASN A 783 -20.86 21.14 37.23
CA ASN A 783 -20.25 20.35 38.31
C ASN A 783 -20.34 21.12 39.66
N ASN A 784 -19.74 20.57 40.72
CA ASN A 784 -19.64 21.24 42.01
C ASN A 784 -18.21 21.70 42.36
N LEU A 785 -17.46 22.09 41.31
CA LEU A 785 -16.07 22.55 41.43
C LEU A 785 -16.01 23.89 42.16
N SER A 786 -14.99 24.11 42.99
CA SER A 786 -14.86 25.29 43.86
C SER A 786 -13.46 25.89 43.82
N GLY A 787 -13.28 27.05 44.45
CA GLY A 787 -12.03 27.75 44.51
C GLY A 787 -11.70 28.56 43.25
N ALA A 788 -10.46 29.02 43.13
CA ALA A 788 -10.05 29.89 42.03
C ALA A 788 -9.71 29.07 40.75
N ILE A 789 -9.96 29.70 39.62
CA ILE A 789 -9.47 29.19 38.32
C ILE A 789 -7.93 29.32 38.35
N PRO A 790 -7.17 28.26 38.09
CA PRO A 790 -5.72 28.30 38.15
C PRO A 790 -5.11 29.24 37.10
N GLU A 791 -4.11 30.02 37.51
CA GLU A 791 -3.36 30.93 36.61
C GLU A 791 -2.68 30.16 35.47
N SER A 792 -2.31 28.89 35.68
CA SER A 792 -1.70 28.03 34.64
C SER A 792 -2.59 27.86 33.42
N LEU A 793 -3.92 28.01 33.54
CA LEU A 793 -4.85 27.92 32.39
C LEU A 793 -4.49 28.93 31.30
N SER A 794 -3.88 30.05 31.65
CA SER A 794 -3.42 31.08 30.71
C SER A 794 -2.29 30.62 29.79
N LYS A 795 -1.63 29.48 30.07
CA LYS A 795 -0.56 28.90 29.26
C LYS A 795 -1.09 28.08 28.06
N LEU A 796 -2.38 27.71 28.04
CA LEU A 796 -2.98 26.89 26.98
C LEU A 796 -3.17 27.73 25.71
N ASN A 797 -2.15 27.76 24.87
CA ASN A 797 -2.13 28.60 23.66
C ASN A 797 -2.99 28.10 22.51
N PHE A 798 -3.35 26.80 22.49
CA PHE A 798 -4.19 26.18 21.48
C PHE A 798 -5.67 26.12 21.87
N LEU A 799 -6.02 26.51 23.11
CA LEU A 799 -7.38 26.40 23.61
C LEU A 799 -8.33 27.28 22.78
N SER A 800 -9.26 26.63 22.10
CA SER A 800 -10.26 27.29 21.24
C SER A 800 -11.69 27.14 21.75
N HIS A 801 -11.93 26.23 22.69
CA HIS A 801 -13.21 26.04 23.38
C HIS A 801 -12.97 25.90 24.88
N LEU A 802 -13.67 26.71 25.66
CA LEU A 802 -13.65 26.71 27.12
C LEU A 802 -15.07 26.80 27.66
N ASN A 803 -15.41 25.94 28.59
CA ASN A 803 -16.67 26.05 29.34
C ASN A 803 -16.46 25.66 30.82
N LEU A 804 -16.62 26.61 31.73
CA LEU A 804 -16.53 26.43 33.17
C LEU A 804 -17.85 26.79 33.87
N SER A 805 -18.93 27.02 33.12
CA SER A 805 -20.21 27.49 33.64
C SER A 805 -20.83 26.49 34.64
N TYR A 806 -21.75 26.99 35.43
CA TYR A 806 -22.53 26.23 36.40
C TYR A 806 -21.69 25.38 37.36
N ASN A 807 -20.77 26.07 38.08
CA ASN A 807 -19.93 25.55 39.15
C ASN A 807 -20.00 26.46 40.39
N ASN A 808 -19.18 26.18 41.41
CA ASN A 808 -19.01 27.06 42.59
C ASN A 808 -17.63 27.74 42.61
N LEU A 809 -17.12 28.11 41.42
CA LEU A 809 -15.83 28.76 41.28
C LEU A 809 -15.88 30.21 41.78
N SER A 810 -14.72 30.70 42.30
CA SER A 810 -14.62 32.01 42.91
C SER A 810 -13.26 32.67 42.62
N GLY A 811 -13.18 33.94 42.85
CA GLY A 811 -11.97 34.72 42.63
C GLY A 811 -11.88 35.38 41.27
N ARG A 812 -10.71 35.86 40.93
CA ARG A 812 -10.46 36.54 39.66
C ARG A 812 -10.26 35.53 38.51
N ILE A 813 -10.86 35.81 37.36
CA ILE A 813 -10.62 35.06 36.11
C ILE A 813 -9.19 35.38 35.63
N PRO A 814 -8.34 34.35 35.37
CA PRO A 814 -6.98 34.53 34.85
C PRO A 814 -6.96 35.27 33.52
N THR A 815 -5.90 36.04 33.29
CA THR A 815 -5.72 36.81 32.06
C THR A 815 -4.57 36.21 31.26
N GLY A 816 -4.79 35.94 29.98
CA GLY A 816 -3.77 35.40 29.07
C GLY A 816 -4.15 35.69 27.63
N HIS A 817 -3.18 35.68 26.70
CA HIS A 817 -3.45 36.04 25.31
C HIS A 817 -4.59 35.19 24.71
N GLN A 818 -4.55 33.89 24.90
CA GLN A 818 -5.55 32.97 24.36
C GLN A 818 -6.89 33.07 25.11
N LEU A 819 -6.89 33.17 26.42
CA LEU A 819 -8.13 33.31 27.22
C LEU A 819 -8.91 34.60 26.92
N GLN A 820 -8.23 35.67 26.49
CA GLN A 820 -8.87 36.92 26.08
C GLN A 820 -9.65 36.78 24.74
N THR A 821 -9.30 35.82 23.91
CA THR A 821 -10.07 35.49 22.68
C THR A 821 -11.34 34.75 23.01
N LEU A 822 -11.41 34.02 24.11
CA LEU A 822 -12.56 33.27 24.64
C LEU A 822 -13.40 34.13 25.59
N ASN A 823 -13.84 35.30 25.12
CA ASN A 823 -14.43 36.35 25.92
C ASN A 823 -15.96 36.22 26.12
N GLU A 824 -16.55 35.08 25.84
CA GLU A 824 -17.97 34.82 26.05
C GLU A 824 -18.28 34.67 27.53
N THR A 825 -19.20 35.49 28.05
CA THR A 825 -19.64 35.46 29.46
C THR A 825 -20.30 34.14 29.82
N SER A 826 -20.93 33.44 28.84
CA SER A 826 -21.54 32.13 28.98
C SER A 826 -20.56 31.05 29.49
N ASN A 827 -19.27 31.17 29.15
CA ASN A 827 -18.24 30.21 29.57
C ASN A 827 -18.03 30.17 31.10
N TYR A 828 -18.49 31.20 31.81
CA TYR A 828 -18.31 31.40 33.25
C TYR A 828 -19.65 31.53 34.00
N GLU A 829 -20.78 31.46 33.30
CA GLU A 829 -22.12 31.65 33.86
C GLU A 829 -22.37 30.66 35.03
N GLY A 830 -23.24 31.03 35.95
CA GLY A 830 -23.58 30.18 37.11
C GLY A 830 -22.54 30.15 38.23
N ASN A 831 -21.39 30.83 38.11
CA ASN A 831 -20.36 30.91 39.12
C ASN A 831 -20.44 32.26 39.86
N SER A 832 -21.27 32.33 40.90
CA SER A 832 -21.53 33.58 41.62
C SER A 832 -20.30 34.25 42.29
N GLY A 833 -19.24 33.46 42.56
CA GLY A 833 -18.00 33.89 43.21
C GLY A 833 -16.95 34.47 42.27
N LEU A 834 -17.11 34.32 40.92
CA LEU A 834 -16.15 34.84 39.96
C LEU A 834 -16.26 36.34 39.72
N CYS A 835 -15.15 36.96 39.36
CA CYS A 835 -15.05 38.38 39.03
C CYS A 835 -13.95 38.64 37.98
N GLY A 836 -13.96 39.83 37.37
CA GLY A 836 -13.02 40.25 36.33
C GLY A 836 -13.48 39.89 34.91
N ALA A 837 -12.81 40.43 33.90
CA ALA A 837 -13.21 40.20 32.49
C ALA A 837 -13.21 38.71 32.14
N PRO A 838 -14.22 38.26 31.33
CA PRO A 838 -15.19 39.02 30.59
C PRO A 838 -16.47 39.38 31.39
N LEU A 839 -16.56 39.00 32.68
CA LEU A 839 -17.69 39.27 33.51
C LEU A 839 -17.74 40.77 33.87
N LEU A 840 -18.93 41.35 33.95
CA LEU A 840 -19.15 42.75 34.39
C LEU A 840 -18.81 42.98 35.87
N LYS A 841 -18.76 41.94 36.69
CA LYS A 841 -18.49 41.98 38.11
C LYS A 841 -17.02 42.30 38.38
N LYS A 842 -16.76 43.49 38.94
CA LYS A 842 -15.41 43.90 39.37
C LYS A 842 -14.99 43.12 40.62
N CYS A 843 -13.70 42.73 40.68
CA CYS A 843 -13.13 42.10 41.85
C CYS A 843 -12.94 43.16 42.97
N HIS A 844 -13.49 42.90 44.20
CA HIS A 844 -13.21 43.72 45.35
C HIS A 844 -11.77 43.49 45.81
N ILE A 845 -10.92 44.49 45.71
CA ILE A 845 -9.57 44.47 46.26
C ILE A 845 -9.72 44.75 47.75
N ASN A 846 -9.56 43.74 48.62
CA ASN A 846 -9.29 44.01 50.04
C ASN A 846 -7.91 44.63 50.12
N ASN A 847 -7.90 45.96 50.41
CA ASN A 847 -6.67 46.70 50.62
C ASN A 847 -6.05 46.23 51.93
N GLU A 848 -5.07 45.36 51.88
CA GLU A 848 -3.96 45.39 52.82
C GLU A 848 -2.80 46.06 52.08
N THR A 849 -2.47 47.28 52.53
CA THR A 849 -1.42 48.15 52.01
C THR A 849 -0.02 47.61 52.30
N PRO A 850 0.84 47.49 51.29
CA PRO A 850 2.29 47.64 51.49
C PRO A 850 2.71 49.12 51.15
N PRO A 851 3.83 49.64 51.65
CA PRO A 851 4.17 51.04 51.70
C PRO A 851 4.52 51.64 50.33
N LYS A 852 4.11 52.91 50.19
CA LYS A 852 4.44 53.75 49.05
C LYS A 852 5.95 53.79 48.76
N VAL A 853 6.21 53.56 47.45
CA VAL A 853 7.41 54.15 46.80
C VAL A 853 6.87 55.03 45.68
N GLU A 854 7.18 56.33 45.87
CA GLU A 854 6.94 57.36 44.85
C GLU A 854 7.86 57.06 43.64
N HIS A 855 7.30 57.03 42.47
CA HIS A 855 8.04 57.35 41.25
C HIS A 855 7.11 58.01 40.25
N ASP A 856 7.69 59.05 39.65
CA ASP A 856 7.12 60.10 38.84
C ASP A 856 6.40 59.62 37.56
N ASP A 857 5.52 60.47 37.11
CA ASP A 857 4.78 60.43 35.84
C ASP A 857 5.68 60.34 34.60
N ASP A 858 5.40 59.39 33.73
CA ASP A 858 5.67 59.48 32.28
C ASP A 858 4.54 58.88 31.44
N ASP A 859 3.55 59.69 31.22
CA ASP A 859 2.31 59.38 30.49
C ASP A 859 2.49 59.40 28.95
N ASN A 860 3.75 59.40 28.42
CA ASN A 860 4.04 59.47 26.99
C ASN A 860 4.42 58.11 26.33
N GLY A 861 4.55 57.02 27.12
CA GLY A 861 4.96 55.73 26.57
C GLY A 861 3.86 54.91 25.87
N GLU A 862 2.63 55.01 26.37
CA GLU A 862 1.51 54.14 25.91
C GLU A 862 0.95 54.57 24.55
N ILE A 863 0.95 55.86 24.25
CA ILE A 863 0.50 56.37 22.93
C ILE A 863 1.53 56.02 21.86
N SER A 864 2.81 56.08 22.18
CA SER A 864 3.89 55.73 21.23
C SER A 864 3.88 54.25 20.88
N TYR A 865 3.68 53.35 21.84
CA TYR A 865 3.60 51.89 21.58
C TYR A 865 2.37 51.52 20.72
N LYS A 866 1.21 52.10 20.99
CA LYS A 866 0.01 51.85 20.16
C LYS A 866 0.19 52.33 18.72
N ILE A 867 0.89 53.45 18.50
CA ILE A 867 1.19 53.97 17.15
C ILE A 867 2.17 53.04 16.43
N TYR A 868 3.22 52.56 17.10
CA TYR A 868 4.19 51.60 16.53
C TYR A 868 3.54 50.26 16.24
N LEU A 869 2.66 49.76 17.10
CA LEU A 869 1.91 48.50 16.86
C LEU A 869 0.99 48.61 15.66
N ILE A 870 0.22 49.68 15.53
CA ILE A 870 -0.67 49.96 14.41
C ILE A 870 0.16 50.13 13.11
N ALA A 871 1.28 50.83 13.14
CA ALA A 871 2.16 51.02 12.03
C ALA A 871 2.78 49.67 11.55
N SER A 872 3.19 48.82 12.49
CA SER A 872 3.75 47.49 12.15
C SER A 872 2.67 46.55 11.57
N ILE A 873 1.46 46.54 12.09
CA ILE A 873 0.32 45.78 11.57
C ILE A 873 -0.05 46.30 10.18
N MET A 874 -0.13 47.60 9.99
CA MET A 874 -0.45 48.19 8.66
C MET A 874 0.64 47.90 7.62
N SER A 875 1.93 47.93 8.05
CA SER A 875 3.05 47.61 7.16
C SER A 875 3.07 46.11 6.81
N GLY A 876 2.77 45.22 7.75
CA GLY A 876 2.63 43.76 7.51
C GLY A 876 1.47 43.45 6.58
N LEU A 877 0.30 44.07 6.78
CA LEU A 877 -0.85 43.96 5.90
C LEU A 877 -0.56 44.49 4.49
N ALA A 878 0.11 45.62 4.37
CA ALA A 878 0.48 46.22 3.08
C ALA A 878 1.50 45.32 2.34
N THR A 879 2.53 44.84 3.01
CA THR A 879 3.52 43.94 2.40
C THR A 879 2.91 42.58 2.03
N GLY A 880 2.04 42.00 2.88
CA GLY A 880 1.31 40.78 2.59
C GLY A 880 0.35 40.96 1.41
N PHE A 881 -0.44 42.04 1.39
CA PHE A 881 -1.33 42.33 0.30
C PHE A 881 -0.59 42.55 -1.02
N TRP A 882 0.44 43.41 -1.03
CA TRP A 882 1.22 43.67 -2.23
C TRP A 882 2.08 42.46 -2.64
N GLY A 883 2.50 41.61 -1.70
CA GLY A 883 3.17 40.34 -1.99
C GLY A 883 2.23 39.38 -2.73
N THR A 884 1.01 39.21 -2.24
CA THR A 884 0.01 38.35 -2.90
C THR A 884 -0.46 38.92 -4.26
N VAL A 885 -0.68 40.22 -4.35
CA VAL A 885 -1.01 40.88 -5.62
C VAL A 885 0.15 40.77 -6.60
N GLY A 886 1.39 40.94 -6.16
CA GLY A 886 2.57 40.78 -7.00
C GLY A 886 2.69 39.37 -7.57
N VAL A 887 2.51 38.34 -6.72
CA VAL A 887 2.53 36.94 -7.17
C VAL A 887 1.39 36.67 -8.17
N LEU A 888 0.18 37.17 -7.92
CA LEU A 888 -0.96 37.02 -8.85
C LEU A 888 -0.77 37.78 -10.17
N VAL A 889 -0.05 38.89 -10.16
CA VAL A 889 0.25 39.66 -11.39
C VAL A 889 1.37 39.02 -12.20
N PHE A 890 2.45 38.57 -11.57
CA PHE A 890 3.67 38.13 -12.25
C PHE A 890 3.73 36.61 -12.49
N LYS A 891 3.03 35.75 -11.70
CA LYS A 891 2.95 34.30 -11.94
C LYS A 891 1.59 33.90 -12.52
N ARG A 892 1.54 33.71 -13.83
CA ARG A 892 0.33 33.33 -14.58
C ARG A 892 -0.34 32.05 -14.06
N SER A 893 0.46 31.06 -13.62
CA SER A 893 -0.03 29.78 -13.07
C SER A 893 -0.79 29.95 -11.75
N TRP A 894 -0.31 30.80 -10.84
CA TRP A 894 -0.96 31.07 -9.57
C TRP A 894 -2.24 31.89 -9.73
N ARG A 895 -2.24 32.81 -10.67
CA ARG A 895 -3.44 33.59 -11.04
C ARG A 895 -4.56 32.68 -11.52
N LEU A 896 -4.27 31.76 -12.43
CA LEU A 896 -5.28 30.79 -12.94
C LEU A 896 -5.79 29.87 -11.83
N ALA A 897 -4.93 29.37 -10.95
CA ALA A 897 -5.32 28.53 -9.82
C ALA A 897 -6.20 29.28 -8.81
N PHE A 898 -5.88 30.56 -8.53
CA PHE A 898 -6.65 31.39 -7.60
C PHE A 898 -8.05 31.67 -8.15
N PHE A 899 -8.19 32.12 -9.39
CA PHE A 899 -9.51 32.39 -9.98
C PHE A 899 -10.33 31.12 -10.17
N LYS A 900 -9.72 29.98 -10.52
CA LYS A 900 -10.41 28.70 -10.62
C LYS A 900 -10.97 28.23 -9.24
N ARG A 901 -10.24 28.47 -8.14
CA ARG A 901 -10.76 28.21 -6.78
C ARG A 901 -11.85 29.19 -6.36
N MET A 902 -11.75 30.46 -6.76
CA MET A 902 -12.79 31.46 -6.51
C MET A 902 -14.07 31.14 -7.25
N ASP A 903 -14.02 30.69 -8.50
CA ASP A 903 -15.18 30.26 -9.29
C ASP A 903 -15.90 29.06 -8.64
N VAL A 904 -15.14 28.10 -8.14
CA VAL A 904 -15.70 26.95 -7.40
C VAL A 904 -16.37 27.37 -6.08
N LEU A 905 -15.77 28.34 -5.39
CA LEU A 905 -16.38 28.92 -4.16
C LEU A 905 -17.64 29.71 -4.45
N ILE A 906 -17.63 30.52 -5.53
CA ILE A 906 -18.80 31.30 -5.96
C ILE A 906 -19.90 30.36 -6.44
N CYS A 907 -19.62 29.31 -7.18
CA CYS A 907 -20.60 28.27 -7.53
C CYS A 907 -21.17 27.53 -6.31
N LYS A 908 -20.37 27.33 -5.25
CA LYS A 908 -20.87 26.75 -3.98
C LYS A 908 -21.69 27.70 -3.14
N MET A 909 -21.53 29.03 -3.33
CA MET A 909 -22.34 30.03 -2.61
C MET A 909 -23.63 30.43 -3.35
N LEU A 910 -23.70 30.20 -4.64
CA LEU A 910 -24.85 30.62 -5.47
C LEU A 910 -25.75 29.46 -5.91
N GLY A 911 -25.44 28.22 -5.59
CA GLY A 911 -26.24 27.06 -5.93
C GLY A 911 -26.05 25.93 -4.98
#